data_69ff93f99568336149d48074ff288ac8
#
_entry.id   69ff93f99568336149d48074ff288ac8
#
_cell.length_a   1.000
_cell.length_b   1.000
_cell.length_c   1.000
_cell.angle_alpha   90.00
_cell.angle_beta   90.00
_cell.angle_gamma   90.00
#
_symmetry.space_group_name_H-M   'P 1'
#
loop_
_entity.id
_entity.type
_entity.pdbx_description
1 polymer ?
#
loop_
_entity_poly.entity_id
_entity_poly.type
_entity_poly.pdbx_seq_one_letter_code
_entity_poly.pdbx_strand_id
1 'polypeptide(L)'
;VVTLDVGPRLIDALSVLRDRVEAARFPLPLRGAARARRNRAELLAQLDDYVLPRLRAPRAPLLAVIGGSTGAGKSTLVNSLVGRRISEAGVLRPTTRTPVLVCHPDDHRWFAGRRVLPGLTRVWVPEQDDGGAGSGGERGGDGAAAPGDGRGSLPGEPGLPMVRIETDTALPSGLALLDAPDIDSLVAGNRELAAELICAADVWVLVTTAARYADAVPWHLLRTAKEYDVTLVTVLDRVPHQIAAEISARYAELLQRAGLGHVPRFTIPELPESAGGGRGLLPATAVAGLREWLERHAEDPAARAAAADRTASGALASLRSRLPALAGAAAAQHAAALRLAGRVEEAYEAAAERVRREVAAGEVLSGDARAHWYAQALGGRAGELLDALTQGLTALLVCAVEEADERAAEGWRRDAAAAEVALAAGAGAQGAAGRIGVLVRRWRRCLEEMVEEEVRGAGEAGEVRGAREGGGSQAGVRGEAVDAEEPAALLAASLLGGRRARTAGENLADLLGAQSALRLCDEGARLLTRYLADVLDGERERRLAPLDRLTVPPEQQAELIAALSVVQREQRRTRPPDERPLERRTGQGTVPRGPERAPERDAACGCRTVGREAGCGHPAPDRETGREMECGRRVADRCEREGAVTG
;
A
#
# COMPACT_ATOMS: atom_id res chain seq x y z
N VAL A 1 37.73 18.27 -1.64
CA VAL A 1 36.43 17.81 -2.17
C VAL A 1 36.58 16.32 -2.42
N VAL A 2 35.98 15.50 -1.55
CA VAL A 2 36.00 14.05 -1.66
C VAL A 2 34.85 13.70 -2.57
N THR A 3 35.14 13.46 -3.84
CA THR A 3 34.16 12.84 -4.75
C THR A 3 33.81 11.45 -4.21
N LEU A 4 32.53 11.18 -4.01
CA LEU A 4 32.04 9.83 -3.77
C LEU A 4 32.51 8.97 -4.97
N ASP A 5 33.57 8.21 -4.80
CA ASP A 5 33.94 7.15 -5.74
C ASP A 5 32.90 6.03 -5.55
N VAL A 6 31.78 6.18 -6.25
CA VAL A 6 30.62 5.29 -6.13
C VAL A 6 30.96 4.01 -6.84
N GLY A 7 31.39 3.01 -6.08
CA GLY A 7 31.61 1.67 -6.62
C GLY A 7 30.33 1.10 -7.24
N PRO A 8 30.42 0.30 -8.30
CA PRO A 8 29.28 -0.33 -8.99
C PRO A 8 28.35 -1.10 -8.02
N ARG A 9 28.89 -1.62 -6.93
CA ARG A 9 28.13 -2.34 -5.89
C ARG A 9 27.08 -1.50 -5.17
N LEU A 10 27.32 -0.18 -4.98
CA LEU A 10 26.31 0.69 -4.37
C LEU A 10 25.16 0.97 -5.34
N ILE A 11 25.45 1.13 -6.62
CA ILE A 11 24.45 1.30 -7.69
C ILE A 11 23.57 0.04 -7.78
N ASP A 12 24.18 -1.14 -7.76
CA ASP A 12 23.44 -2.42 -7.77
C ASP A 12 22.56 -2.56 -6.53
N ALA A 13 23.10 -2.26 -5.35
CA ALA A 13 22.33 -2.30 -4.10
C ALA A 13 21.12 -1.35 -4.11
N LEU A 14 21.30 -0.14 -4.67
CA LEU A 14 20.21 0.84 -4.82
C LEU A 14 19.18 0.39 -5.86
N SER A 15 19.61 -0.26 -6.94
CA SER A 15 18.70 -0.82 -7.94
C SER A 15 17.83 -1.93 -7.33
N VAL A 16 18.42 -2.83 -6.56
CA VAL A 16 17.67 -3.87 -5.82
C VAL A 16 16.71 -3.23 -4.81
N LEU A 17 17.16 -2.21 -4.07
CA LEU A 17 16.28 -1.51 -3.13
C LEU A 17 15.10 -0.85 -3.86
N ARG A 18 15.36 -0.21 -4.99
CA ARG A 18 14.32 0.40 -5.83
C ARG A 18 13.26 -0.62 -6.23
N ASP A 19 13.67 -1.81 -6.69
CA ASP A 19 12.75 -2.87 -7.10
C ASP A 19 11.92 -3.40 -5.91
N ARG A 20 12.50 -3.49 -4.70
CA ARG A 20 11.76 -3.85 -3.49
C ARG A 20 10.76 -2.79 -3.06
N VAL A 21 11.10 -1.50 -3.22
CA VAL A 21 10.17 -0.39 -2.97
C VAL A 21 9.04 -0.40 -4.00
N GLU A 22 9.33 -0.68 -5.27
CA GLU A 22 8.33 -0.78 -6.34
C GLU A 22 7.35 -1.95 -6.10
N ALA A 23 7.85 -3.08 -5.66
CA ALA A 23 7.03 -4.25 -5.34
C ALA A 23 6.15 -4.06 -4.09
N ALA A 24 6.47 -3.09 -3.22
CA ALA A 24 5.76 -2.87 -1.97
C ALA A 24 4.30 -2.46 -2.19
N ARG A 25 3.36 -3.17 -1.53
CA ARG A 25 1.91 -3.00 -1.66
C ARG A 25 1.26 -2.60 -0.34
N PHE A 26 0.24 -1.74 -0.43
CA PHE A 26 -0.53 -1.24 0.72
C PHE A 26 -2.03 -1.21 0.38
N PRO A 27 -2.66 -2.38 0.12
CA PRO A 27 -4.03 -2.45 -0.38
C PRO A 27 -5.08 -2.13 0.67
N LEU A 28 -4.91 -2.57 1.93
CA LEU A 28 -5.89 -2.35 2.98
C LEU A 28 -5.94 -0.88 3.42
N PRO A 29 -7.14 -0.31 3.68
CA PRO A 29 -7.34 1.09 4.04
C PRO A 29 -6.99 1.37 5.52
N LEU A 30 -5.78 0.99 5.93
CA LEU A 30 -5.29 1.25 7.28
C LEU A 30 -4.97 2.71 7.52
N ARG A 31 -5.00 3.14 8.80
CA ARG A 31 -4.43 4.41 9.19
C ARG A 31 -2.97 4.48 8.73
N GLY A 32 -2.64 5.46 7.90
CA GLY A 32 -1.29 5.60 7.34
C GLY A 32 -1.04 4.91 6.00
N ALA A 33 -1.95 4.08 5.47
CA ALA A 33 -1.78 3.45 4.16
C ALA A 33 -1.61 4.48 3.03
N ALA A 34 -2.41 5.56 3.04
CA ALA A 34 -2.26 6.66 2.09
C ALA A 34 -0.89 7.35 2.22
N ARG A 35 -0.38 7.51 3.45
CA ARG A 35 0.96 8.06 3.70
C ARG A 35 2.04 7.09 3.21
N ALA A 36 1.87 5.79 3.42
CA ALA A 36 2.81 4.78 2.94
C ALA A 36 2.86 4.74 1.40
N ARG A 37 1.71 4.83 0.73
CA ARG A 37 1.65 4.92 -0.75
C ARG A 37 2.36 6.16 -1.27
N ARG A 38 2.14 7.34 -0.66
CA ARG A 38 2.87 8.56 -1.02
C ARG A 38 4.37 8.42 -0.76
N ASN A 39 4.77 7.94 0.41
CA ASN A 39 6.18 7.71 0.75
C ASN A 39 6.86 6.75 -0.24
N ARG A 40 6.15 5.69 -0.67
CA ARG A 40 6.62 4.78 -1.71
C ARG A 40 6.84 5.51 -3.05
N ALA A 41 5.86 6.28 -3.51
CA ALA A 41 5.95 7.02 -4.76
C ALA A 41 7.10 8.04 -4.74
N GLU A 42 7.23 8.81 -3.67
CA GLU A 42 8.32 9.76 -3.49
C GLU A 42 9.71 9.10 -3.42
N LEU A 43 9.81 7.91 -2.78
CA LEU A 43 11.06 7.15 -2.74
C LEU A 43 11.45 6.64 -4.12
N LEU A 44 10.50 6.14 -4.90
CA LEU A 44 10.73 5.70 -6.27
C LEU A 44 11.17 6.87 -7.16
N ALA A 45 10.44 7.98 -7.12
CA ALA A 45 10.81 9.18 -7.87
C ALA A 45 12.23 9.64 -7.51
N GLN A 46 12.57 9.69 -6.22
CA GLN A 46 13.90 10.08 -5.77
C GLN A 46 15.00 9.12 -6.25
N LEU A 47 14.75 7.81 -6.25
CA LEU A 47 15.70 6.82 -6.74
C LEU A 47 15.84 6.86 -8.27
N ASP A 48 14.74 6.96 -9.00
CA ASP A 48 14.69 6.87 -10.46
C ASP A 48 15.06 8.19 -11.13
N ASP A 49 14.63 9.33 -10.58
CA ASP A 49 14.80 10.63 -11.20
C ASP A 49 16.11 11.32 -10.82
N TYR A 50 16.66 10.96 -9.65
CA TYR A 50 17.85 11.63 -9.15
C TYR A 50 19.00 10.67 -8.78
N VAL A 51 18.81 9.81 -7.78
CA VAL A 51 19.94 9.10 -7.16
C VAL A 51 20.66 8.20 -8.15
N LEU A 52 19.93 7.30 -8.82
CA LEU A 52 20.52 6.35 -9.77
C LEU A 52 21.11 7.04 -11.01
N PRO A 53 20.43 7.99 -11.68
CA PRO A 53 21.02 8.73 -12.80
C PRO A 53 22.26 9.50 -12.42
N ARG A 54 22.24 10.17 -11.27
CA ARG A 54 23.35 11.02 -10.83
C ARG A 54 24.59 10.21 -10.44
N LEU A 55 24.40 9.09 -9.74
CA LEU A 55 25.51 8.19 -9.39
C LEU A 55 26.13 7.51 -10.62
N ARG A 56 25.34 7.27 -11.66
CA ARG A 56 25.84 6.73 -12.96
C ARG A 56 26.55 7.76 -13.81
N ALA A 57 26.27 9.06 -13.59
CA ALA A 57 26.85 10.15 -14.38
C ALA A 57 27.15 11.38 -13.52
N PRO A 58 28.26 11.38 -12.76
CA PRO A 58 28.62 12.46 -11.84
C PRO A 58 28.87 13.82 -12.53
N ARG A 59 29.18 13.81 -13.84
CA ARG A 59 29.46 15.01 -14.65
C ARG A 59 28.23 15.55 -15.39
N ALA A 60 27.05 15.01 -15.11
CA ALA A 60 25.82 15.47 -15.74
C ALA A 60 25.54 16.95 -15.47
N PRO A 61 24.84 17.64 -16.39
CA PRO A 61 24.40 19.02 -16.18
C PRO A 61 23.56 19.17 -14.92
N LEU A 62 23.68 20.33 -14.23
CA LEU A 62 22.83 20.65 -13.08
C LEU A 62 21.40 20.91 -13.55
N LEU A 63 20.43 20.35 -12.84
CA LEU A 63 19.02 20.64 -13.03
C LEU A 63 18.54 21.59 -11.93
N ALA A 64 18.26 22.85 -12.29
CA ALA A 64 17.65 23.83 -11.41
C ALA A 64 16.12 23.83 -11.62
N VAL A 65 15.37 23.35 -10.62
CA VAL A 65 13.91 23.33 -10.66
C VAL A 65 13.36 24.60 -10.02
N ILE A 66 12.55 25.33 -10.79
CA ILE A 66 11.89 26.56 -10.32
C ILE A 66 10.46 26.17 -9.87
N GLY A 67 10.26 26.13 -8.54
CA GLY A 67 9.01 25.78 -7.90
C GLY A 67 8.44 26.92 -7.08
N GLY A 68 7.15 26.89 -6.82
CA GLY A 68 6.46 27.90 -6.01
C GLY A 68 4.95 27.89 -6.22
N SER A 69 4.27 28.70 -5.44
CA SER A 69 2.80 28.80 -5.46
C SER A 69 2.28 29.37 -6.77
N THR A 70 0.98 29.14 -7.01
CA THR A 70 0.25 29.72 -8.14
C THR A 70 0.40 31.24 -8.15
N GLY A 71 0.81 31.80 -9.29
CA GLY A 71 0.99 33.24 -9.46
C GLY A 71 2.23 33.83 -8.77
N ALA A 72 3.17 33.00 -8.30
CA ALA A 72 4.42 33.47 -7.69
C ALA A 72 5.43 34.03 -8.69
N GLY A 73 5.18 33.95 -10.01
CA GLY A 73 6.06 34.50 -11.03
C GLY A 73 7.06 33.50 -11.62
N LYS A 74 6.94 32.19 -11.38
CA LYS A 74 7.87 31.15 -11.84
C LYS A 74 8.18 31.21 -13.33
N SER A 75 7.15 31.10 -14.17
CA SER A 75 7.31 31.12 -15.63
C SER A 75 7.86 32.47 -16.13
N THR A 76 7.47 33.58 -15.50
CA THR A 76 8.05 34.90 -15.79
C THR A 76 9.54 34.94 -15.43
N LEU A 77 9.92 34.36 -14.30
CA LEU A 77 11.32 34.27 -13.88
C LEU A 77 12.14 33.41 -14.84
N VAL A 78 11.64 32.22 -15.22
CA VAL A 78 12.32 31.33 -16.19
C VAL A 78 12.49 32.03 -17.53
N ASN A 79 11.42 32.64 -18.07
CA ASN A 79 11.46 33.40 -19.31
C ASN A 79 12.49 34.55 -19.25
N SER A 80 12.58 35.23 -18.11
CA SER A 80 13.51 36.34 -17.91
C SER A 80 14.97 35.87 -17.74
N LEU A 81 15.20 34.70 -17.14
CA LEU A 81 16.51 34.06 -17.05
C LEU A 81 17.01 33.61 -18.43
N VAL A 82 16.15 33.16 -19.31
CA VAL A 82 16.48 32.77 -20.70
C VAL A 82 16.51 33.97 -21.64
N GLY A 83 15.73 35.03 -21.35
CA GLY A 83 15.66 36.24 -22.16
C GLY A 83 14.60 36.20 -23.26
N ARG A 84 13.84 35.12 -23.37
CA ARG A 84 12.70 34.97 -24.30
C ARG A 84 11.52 34.22 -23.66
N ARG A 85 10.36 34.30 -24.27
CA ARG A 85 9.20 33.54 -23.83
C ARG A 85 9.30 32.06 -24.27
N ILE A 86 9.45 31.18 -23.31
CA ILE A 86 9.49 29.73 -23.50
C ILE A 86 8.36 29.04 -22.75
N SER A 87 7.94 29.58 -21.61
CA SER A 87 6.83 29.09 -20.83
C SER A 87 5.65 30.07 -20.88
N GLU A 88 4.44 29.56 -20.92
CA GLU A 88 3.25 30.40 -20.93
C GLU A 88 3.06 31.06 -19.57
N ALA A 89 3.34 32.36 -19.52
CA ALA A 89 3.00 33.20 -18.38
C ALA A 89 1.67 33.90 -18.67
N GLY A 90 0.57 33.53 -18.00
CA GLY A 90 -0.75 34.08 -18.24
C GLY A 90 -1.51 34.43 -16.99
N VAL A 91 -2.49 35.35 -17.11
CA VAL A 91 -3.38 35.80 -16.04
C VAL A 91 -4.55 34.80 -15.82
N LEU A 92 -4.87 33.98 -16.84
CA LEU A 92 -5.92 32.95 -16.77
C LEU A 92 -5.35 31.66 -16.16
N ARG A 93 -5.93 31.17 -15.09
CA ARG A 93 -5.46 30.05 -14.27
C ARG A 93 -6.17 28.74 -14.59
N PRO A 94 -5.49 27.56 -14.52
CA PRO A 94 -4.05 27.32 -14.30
C PRO A 94 -3.28 27.40 -15.63
N THR A 95 -2.14 28.11 -15.64
CA THR A 95 -1.40 28.44 -16.86
C THR A 95 -0.38 27.38 -17.27
N THR A 96 0.30 26.73 -16.34
CA THR A 96 1.36 25.75 -16.64
C THR A 96 0.88 24.34 -16.25
N ARG A 97 0.39 23.58 -17.23
CA ARG A 97 0.00 22.16 -17.04
C ARG A 97 1.15 21.22 -17.37
N THR A 98 2.00 21.58 -18.31
CA THR A 98 3.14 20.79 -18.79
C THR A 98 4.42 21.49 -18.34
N PRO A 99 5.30 20.84 -17.55
CA PRO A 99 6.59 21.40 -17.19
C PRO A 99 7.44 21.65 -18.42
N VAL A 100 8.24 22.72 -18.39
CA VAL A 100 9.13 23.11 -19.49
C VAL A 100 10.57 23.05 -19.00
N LEU A 101 11.38 22.20 -19.62
CA LEU A 101 12.81 22.08 -19.38
C LEU A 101 13.57 22.83 -20.46
N VAL A 102 14.47 23.72 -20.07
CA VAL A 102 15.36 24.45 -21.00
C VAL A 102 16.79 24.13 -20.66
N CYS A 103 17.59 23.78 -21.66
CA CYS A 103 19.01 23.48 -21.49
C CYS A 103 19.84 24.03 -22.66
N HIS A 104 21.17 24.09 -22.46
CA HIS A 104 22.08 24.38 -23.57
C HIS A 104 21.98 23.27 -24.64
N PRO A 105 22.14 23.58 -25.95
CA PRO A 105 22.09 22.59 -27.03
C PRO A 105 23.04 21.41 -26.82
N ASP A 106 24.22 21.63 -26.24
CA ASP A 106 25.21 20.58 -25.97
C ASP A 106 24.75 19.59 -24.91
N ASP A 107 23.88 20.02 -23.99
CA ASP A 107 23.33 19.22 -22.90
C ASP A 107 22.05 18.50 -23.28
N HIS A 108 21.47 18.80 -24.44
CA HIS A 108 20.20 18.23 -24.90
C HIS A 108 20.17 16.71 -24.81
N ARG A 109 21.24 16.04 -25.23
CA ARG A 109 21.32 14.58 -25.23
C ARG A 109 21.18 13.94 -23.84
N TRP A 110 21.47 14.71 -22.79
CA TRP A 110 21.30 14.26 -21.42
C TRP A 110 19.83 14.21 -21.03
N PHE A 111 19.06 15.26 -21.36
CA PHE A 111 17.66 15.42 -20.96
C PHE A 111 16.66 14.77 -21.94
N ALA A 112 17.03 14.57 -23.20
CA ALA A 112 16.20 13.92 -24.20
C ALA A 112 15.92 12.43 -23.89
N GLY A 113 16.85 11.77 -23.18
CA GLY A 113 16.69 10.37 -22.76
C GLY A 113 15.85 10.22 -21.50
N ARG A 114 15.46 8.97 -21.18
CA ARG A 114 14.73 8.63 -19.95
C ARG A 114 15.59 8.52 -18.70
N ARG A 115 16.75 9.21 -18.66
CA ARG A 115 17.70 9.17 -17.53
C ARG A 115 17.28 10.08 -16.38
N VAL A 116 16.59 11.16 -16.68
CA VAL A 116 16.05 12.13 -15.73
C VAL A 116 14.55 12.17 -15.96
N LEU A 117 13.73 12.10 -14.92
CA LEU A 117 12.27 12.11 -15.00
C LEU A 117 11.72 11.02 -15.94
N PRO A 118 12.04 9.72 -15.72
CA PRO A 118 11.65 8.61 -16.63
C PRO A 118 10.14 8.45 -16.77
N GLY A 119 9.35 8.90 -15.80
CA GLY A 119 7.89 8.87 -15.80
C GLY A 119 7.24 9.87 -16.77
N LEU A 120 8.00 10.84 -17.29
CA LEU A 120 7.45 11.88 -18.16
C LEU A 120 7.71 11.59 -19.64
N THR A 121 6.69 11.75 -20.47
CA THR A 121 6.83 11.69 -21.94
C THR A 121 7.46 12.98 -22.46
N ARG A 122 8.51 12.88 -23.30
CA ARG A 122 9.22 14.03 -23.88
C ARG A 122 8.48 14.55 -25.10
N VAL A 123 8.29 15.87 -25.11
CA VAL A 123 7.84 16.60 -26.30
C VAL A 123 8.95 17.58 -26.68
N TRP A 124 9.52 17.37 -27.85
CA TRP A 124 10.56 18.22 -28.40
C TRP A 124 9.95 19.36 -29.22
N VAL A 125 10.36 20.60 -28.94
CA VAL A 125 10.01 21.76 -29.76
C VAL A 125 11.32 22.28 -30.36
N PRO A 126 11.55 22.11 -31.68
CA PRO A 126 12.72 22.68 -32.34
C PRO A 126 12.67 24.20 -32.27
N GLU A 127 13.86 24.83 -32.16
CA GLU A 127 14.04 26.28 -32.17
C GLU A 127 13.34 26.87 -33.40
N GLN A 128 12.38 27.74 -33.20
CA GLN A 128 11.82 28.55 -34.29
C GLN A 128 12.82 29.69 -34.51
N ASP A 129 13.57 29.62 -35.60
CA ASP A 129 14.28 30.77 -36.11
C ASP A 129 13.30 31.93 -36.30
N ASP A 130 13.34 32.91 -35.44
CA ASP A 130 12.74 34.22 -35.63
C ASP A 130 13.49 34.95 -36.77
N GLY A 131 13.48 34.33 -37.94
CA GLY A 131 14.00 34.86 -39.18
C GLY A 131 13.19 36.04 -39.66
N GLY A 132 13.68 37.21 -39.44
CA GLY A 132 13.60 38.39 -40.26
C GLY A 132 12.27 38.76 -40.86
N ALA A 133 11.65 39.81 -40.35
CA ALA A 133 10.72 40.64 -41.11
C ALA A 133 11.44 41.19 -42.36
N GLY A 134 11.16 40.58 -43.51
CA GLY A 134 11.59 40.99 -44.86
C GLY A 134 10.41 41.23 -45.76
N SER A 135 10.02 42.48 -45.88
CA SER A 135 9.40 43.18 -46.99
C SER A 135 8.68 42.41 -48.10
N GLY A 136 7.43 42.74 -48.28
CA GLY A 136 6.70 43.16 -49.48
C GLY A 136 6.88 42.38 -50.77
N GLY A 137 5.74 41.86 -51.28
CA GLY A 137 5.60 41.38 -52.65
C GLY A 137 4.23 40.82 -52.90
N GLU A 138 3.28 41.72 -53.18
CA GLU A 138 2.00 41.37 -53.83
C GLU A 138 2.27 40.70 -55.18
N ARG A 139 1.70 39.50 -55.44
CA ARG A 139 1.22 39.08 -56.74
C ARG A 139 0.11 38.06 -56.58
N GLY A 140 -1.03 38.45 -57.09
CA GLY A 140 -2.22 37.63 -57.19
C GLY A 140 -2.05 36.43 -58.14
N GLY A 141 -2.85 35.42 -57.92
CA GLY A 141 -2.98 34.22 -58.75
C GLY A 141 -4.02 33.32 -58.16
N ASP A 142 -5.21 33.35 -58.74
CA ASP A 142 -6.31 32.40 -58.52
C ASP A 142 -5.85 30.96 -58.71
N GLY A 143 -6.27 30.08 -57.83
CA GLY A 143 -6.02 28.65 -57.96
C GLY A 143 -6.61 27.83 -56.83
N ALA A 144 -7.82 27.35 -57.04
CA ALA A 144 -8.51 26.18 -56.50
C ALA A 144 -8.05 25.62 -55.15
N ALA A 145 -8.97 25.63 -54.21
CA ALA A 145 -8.98 24.94 -52.95
C ALA A 145 -8.76 23.41 -53.08
N ALA A 146 -7.77 22.90 -52.36
CA ALA A 146 -7.75 21.53 -51.86
C ALA A 146 -7.73 21.60 -50.31
N PRO A 147 -8.58 20.84 -49.61
CA PRO A 147 -8.56 20.77 -48.15
C PRO A 147 -7.55 19.71 -47.76
N GLY A 148 -6.51 20.11 -47.13
CA GLY A 148 -5.56 19.12 -46.68
C GLY A 148 -4.50 19.68 -45.75
N ASP A 149 -4.44 19.11 -44.61
CA ASP A 149 -3.40 19.03 -43.64
C ASP A 149 -3.46 20.03 -42.47
N GLY A 150 -4.46 19.76 -41.65
CA GLY A 150 -4.33 19.99 -40.21
C GLY A 150 -3.03 19.40 -39.72
N ARG A 151 -2.15 20.27 -39.19
CA ARG A 151 -0.98 19.88 -38.44
C ARG A 151 -1.43 18.86 -37.38
N GLY A 152 -1.07 17.59 -37.57
CA GLY A 152 -1.36 16.50 -36.69
C GLY A 152 -0.73 16.75 -35.31
N SER A 153 -1.55 17.18 -34.38
CA SER A 153 -1.39 16.71 -33.02
C SER A 153 -1.56 15.21 -33.10
N LEU A 154 -0.46 14.48 -32.95
CA LEU A 154 -0.54 13.07 -32.62
C LEU A 154 -1.42 12.99 -31.36
N PRO A 155 -2.51 12.21 -31.36
CA PRO A 155 -3.30 12.01 -30.17
C PRO A 155 -2.43 11.21 -29.19
N GLY A 156 -1.78 11.95 -28.28
CA GLY A 156 -1.23 11.34 -27.08
C GLY A 156 -2.41 10.72 -26.33
N GLU A 157 -2.27 9.50 -25.90
CA GLU A 157 -3.23 8.87 -25.01
C GLU A 157 -3.57 9.85 -23.87
N PRO A 158 -4.85 10.11 -23.57
CA PRO A 158 -5.22 11.08 -22.56
C PRO A 158 -4.80 10.57 -21.20
N GLY A 159 -3.72 11.14 -20.62
CA GLY A 159 -3.38 10.91 -19.23
C GLY A 159 -1.92 10.75 -18.86
N LEU A 160 -0.97 10.60 -19.78
CA LEU A 160 0.45 10.50 -19.41
C LEU A 160 1.05 11.88 -19.14
N PRO A 161 1.72 12.11 -18.00
CA PRO A 161 2.40 13.37 -17.73
C PRO A 161 3.54 13.57 -18.73
N MET A 162 3.67 14.82 -19.23
CA MET A 162 4.64 15.17 -20.28
C MET A 162 5.59 16.27 -19.79
N VAL A 163 6.80 16.31 -20.36
CA VAL A 163 7.73 17.43 -20.21
C VAL A 163 8.11 17.95 -21.58
N ARG A 164 8.01 19.26 -21.75
CA ARG A 164 8.48 19.95 -22.97
C ARG A 164 9.95 20.29 -22.82
N ILE A 165 10.77 19.93 -23.79
CA ILE A 165 12.21 20.21 -23.80
C ILE A 165 12.50 21.25 -24.88
N GLU A 166 13.15 22.31 -24.50
CA GLU A 166 13.67 23.37 -25.37
C GLU A 166 15.16 23.55 -25.18
N THR A 167 15.84 24.04 -26.21
CA THR A 167 17.26 24.42 -26.11
C THR A 167 17.42 25.94 -26.30
N ASP A 168 18.39 26.50 -25.59
CA ASP A 168 18.73 27.90 -25.71
C ASP A 168 20.20 28.14 -25.37
N THR A 169 20.91 28.89 -26.21
CA THR A 169 22.30 29.23 -26.02
C THR A 169 22.51 30.34 -24.98
N ALA A 170 21.44 31.01 -24.53
CA ALA A 170 21.49 31.97 -23.43
C ALA A 170 21.80 31.34 -22.07
N LEU A 171 21.62 30.01 -21.94
CA LEU A 171 22.03 29.24 -20.77
C LEU A 171 23.45 28.70 -20.99
N PRO A 172 24.31 28.69 -19.97
CA PRO A 172 25.60 28.05 -20.06
C PRO A 172 25.48 26.54 -20.16
N SER A 173 26.41 25.88 -20.84
CA SER A 173 26.53 24.43 -20.80
C SER A 173 26.78 23.97 -19.36
N GLY A 174 26.10 22.90 -18.97
CA GLY A 174 26.10 22.35 -17.60
C GLY A 174 24.97 22.87 -16.71
N LEU A 175 24.04 23.69 -17.24
CA LEU A 175 22.85 24.17 -16.53
C LEU A 175 21.58 23.88 -17.34
N ALA A 176 20.58 23.31 -16.68
CA ALA A 176 19.21 23.26 -17.20
C ALA A 176 18.24 23.88 -16.19
N LEU A 177 17.23 24.57 -16.69
CA LEU A 177 16.14 25.14 -15.90
C LEU A 177 14.85 24.37 -16.17
N LEU A 178 14.11 24.05 -15.12
CA LEU A 178 12.81 23.40 -15.22
C LEU A 178 11.73 24.27 -14.59
N ASP A 179 10.79 24.76 -15.39
CA ASP A 179 9.58 25.44 -14.91
C ASP A 179 8.58 24.41 -14.42
N ALA A 180 8.43 24.28 -13.10
CA ALA A 180 7.53 23.31 -12.47
C ALA A 180 6.10 23.84 -12.39
N PRO A 181 5.08 22.94 -12.45
CA PRO A 181 3.69 23.30 -12.18
C PRO A 181 3.51 23.90 -10.78
N ASP A 182 2.34 24.50 -10.58
CA ASP A 182 2.00 25.11 -9.28
C ASP A 182 1.90 24.07 -8.17
N ILE A 183 2.63 24.28 -7.09
CA ILE A 183 2.67 23.38 -5.92
C ILE A 183 1.40 23.43 -5.06
N ASP A 184 0.61 24.51 -5.15
CA ASP A 184 -0.67 24.73 -4.49
C ASP A 184 -1.86 24.58 -5.45
N SER A 185 -1.65 23.94 -6.60
CA SER A 185 -2.71 23.67 -7.57
C SER A 185 -3.89 22.92 -6.96
N LEU A 186 -5.11 23.28 -7.35
CA LEU A 186 -6.32 22.54 -6.99
C LEU A 186 -6.34 21.14 -7.61
N VAL A 187 -5.61 20.93 -8.70
CA VAL A 187 -5.46 19.64 -9.38
C VAL A 187 -4.42 18.79 -8.64
N ALA A 188 -4.85 17.65 -8.10
CA ALA A 188 -3.99 16.76 -7.32
C ALA A 188 -2.76 16.29 -8.12
N GLY A 189 -2.94 15.92 -9.40
CA GLY A 189 -1.86 15.49 -10.28
C GLY A 189 -0.77 16.54 -10.47
N ASN A 190 -1.11 17.84 -10.54
CA ASN A 190 -0.10 18.90 -10.63
C ASN A 190 0.74 19.03 -9.35
N ARG A 191 0.14 18.81 -8.18
CA ARG A 191 0.88 18.83 -6.92
C ARG A 191 1.82 17.62 -6.78
N GLU A 192 1.37 16.44 -7.20
CA GLU A 192 2.18 15.24 -7.23
C GLU A 192 3.35 15.39 -8.19
N LEU A 193 3.09 15.87 -9.40
CA LEU A 193 4.12 16.15 -10.38
C LEU A 193 5.13 17.19 -9.89
N ALA A 194 4.69 18.29 -9.26
CA ALA A 194 5.59 19.27 -8.69
C ALA A 194 6.51 18.68 -7.61
N ALA A 195 5.99 17.78 -6.77
CA ALA A 195 6.79 17.07 -5.78
C ALA A 195 7.83 16.13 -6.41
N GLU A 196 7.46 15.42 -7.48
CA GLU A 196 8.39 14.57 -8.25
C GLU A 196 9.52 15.39 -8.88
N LEU A 197 9.18 16.53 -9.50
CA LEU A 197 10.18 17.42 -10.12
C LEU A 197 11.18 17.98 -9.11
N ILE A 198 10.72 18.29 -7.89
CA ILE A 198 11.61 18.74 -6.81
C ILE A 198 12.58 17.62 -6.40
N CYS A 199 12.15 16.36 -6.42
CA CYS A 199 13.02 15.22 -6.12
C CYS A 199 14.14 15.02 -7.16
N ALA A 200 13.94 15.51 -8.39
CA ALA A 200 14.93 15.44 -9.47
C ALA A 200 15.94 16.60 -9.46
N ALA A 201 15.75 17.61 -8.62
CA ALA A 201 16.53 18.85 -8.63
C ALA A 201 17.92 18.68 -8.00
N ASP A 202 18.95 19.18 -8.68
CA ASP A 202 20.25 19.47 -8.05
C ASP A 202 20.21 20.80 -7.28
N VAL A 203 19.49 21.77 -7.85
CA VAL A 203 19.23 23.07 -7.25
C VAL A 203 17.73 23.32 -7.26
N TRP A 204 17.18 23.63 -6.12
CA TRP A 204 15.79 24.03 -6.02
C TRP A 204 15.63 25.50 -5.76
N VAL A 205 15.00 26.19 -6.71
CA VAL A 205 14.71 27.63 -6.62
C VAL A 205 13.26 27.80 -6.19
N LEU A 206 13.03 28.10 -4.92
CA LEU A 206 11.69 28.39 -4.41
C LEU A 206 11.32 29.85 -4.67
N VAL A 207 10.29 30.07 -5.49
CA VAL A 207 9.74 31.40 -5.76
C VAL A 207 8.49 31.61 -4.90
N THR A 208 8.51 32.67 -4.12
CA THR A 208 7.37 33.13 -3.32
C THR A 208 7.18 34.64 -3.48
N THR A 209 6.07 35.18 -2.99
CA THR A 209 5.79 36.62 -3.09
C THR A 209 5.73 37.27 -1.72
N ALA A 210 5.80 38.62 -1.70
CA ALA A 210 5.58 39.39 -0.49
C ALA A 210 4.26 39.08 0.24
N ALA A 211 3.24 38.65 -0.49
CA ALA A 211 1.94 38.27 0.09
C ALA A 211 1.87 36.83 0.62
N ARG A 212 2.77 35.93 0.17
CA ARG A 212 2.67 34.47 0.41
C ARG A 212 3.90 33.82 1.06
N TYR A 213 4.93 34.58 1.37
CA TYR A 213 6.18 34.02 1.92
C TYR A 213 6.00 33.31 3.27
N ALA A 214 4.91 33.57 3.97
CA ALA A 214 4.58 32.93 5.26
C ALA A 214 3.55 31.78 5.16
N ASP A 215 3.07 31.44 3.94
CA ASP A 215 2.07 30.38 3.74
C ASP A 215 2.63 29.00 4.10
N ALA A 216 1.73 28.12 4.59
CA ALA A 216 2.10 26.78 5.05
C ALA A 216 2.67 25.87 3.95
N VAL A 217 2.20 26.01 2.70
CA VAL A 217 2.61 25.15 1.57
C VAL A 217 4.08 25.38 1.20
N PRO A 218 4.57 26.61 0.93
CA PRO A 218 5.98 26.87 0.73
C PRO A 218 6.85 26.33 1.88
N TRP A 219 6.41 26.49 3.12
CA TRP A 219 7.16 26.03 4.28
C TRP A 219 7.21 24.50 4.42
N HIS A 220 6.20 23.78 3.96
CA HIS A 220 6.25 22.33 3.90
C HIS A 220 7.34 21.87 2.93
N LEU A 221 7.41 22.47 1.76
CA LEU A 221 8.41 22.15 0.75
C LEU A 221 9.84 22.53 1.17
N LEU A 222 10.02 23.66 1.85
CA LEU A 222 11.31 24.04 2.44
C LEU A 222 11.80 23.00 3.44
N ARG A 223 10.91 22.42 4.24
CA ARG A 223 11.26 21.33 5.16
C ARG A 223 11.66 20.06 4.41
N THR A 224 10.93 19.71 3.36
CA THR A 224 11.27 18.57 2.50
C THR A 224 12.63 18.75 1.82
N ALA A 225 12.91 19.94 1.28
CA ALA A 225 14.21 20.24 0.68
C ALA A 225 15.36 20.16 1.70
N LYS A 226 15.10 20.60 2.94
CA LYS A 226 16.06 20.45 4.04
C LYS A 226 16.31 19.00 4.41
N GLU A 227 15.26 18.16 4.43
CA GLU A 227 15.41 16.74 4.70
C GLU A 227 16.25 16.01 3.66
N TYR A 228 16.19 16.48 2.41
CA TYR A 228 16.97 15.91 1.29
C TYR A 228 18.32 16.57 1.08
N ASP A 229 18.66 17.57 1.87
CA ASP A 229 19.88 18.37 1.74
C ASP A 229 20.10 18.93 0.32
N VAL A 230 19.00 19.24 -0.37
CA VAL A 230 19.02 19.81 -1.72
C VAL A 230 19.63 21.21 -1.65
N THR A 231 20.45 21.57 -2.65
CA THR A 231 20.94 22.95 -2.78
C THR A 231 19.75 23.88 -3.02
N LEU A 232 19.39 24.67 -2.01
CA LEU A 232 18.19 25.50 -1.98
C LEU A 232 18.54 26.96 -2.23
N VAL A 233 17.74 27.63 -3.04
CA VAL A 233 17.72 29.06 -3.28
C VAL A 233 16.32 29.59 -3.11
N THR A 234 16.15 30.79 -2.56
CA THR A 234 14.83 31.41 -2.45
C THR A 234 14.77 32.73 -3.19
N VAL A 235 13.66 32.92 -3.90
CA VAL A 235 13.34 34.17 -4.61
C VAL A 235 12.08 34.77 -4.02
N LEU A 236 12.17 35.95 -3.51
CA LEU A 236 11.04 36.73 -3.02
C LEU A 236 10.65 37.72 -4.11
N ASP A 237 9.61 37.42 -4.85
CA ASP A 237 9.14 38.19 -6.02
C ASP A 237 8.00 39.17 -5.65
N ARG A 238 7.78 40.16 -6.47
CA ARG A 238 6.74 41.20 -6.34
C ARG A 238 6.75 41.88 -4.98
N VAL A 239 7.92 42.33 -4.57
CA VAL A 239 8.08 43.04 -3.31
C VAL A 239 7.90 44.54 -3.52
N PRO A 240 6.87 45.15 -2.88
CA PRO A 240 6.69 46.60 -2.97
C PRO A 240 7.96 47.34 -2.51
N HIS A 241 8.45 48.31 -3.29
CA HIS A 241 9.70 49.01 -3.04
C HIS A 241 9.77 49.65 -1.64
N GLN A 242 8.64 50.18 -1.16
CA GLN A 242 8.57 50.90 0.11
C GLN A 242 8.85 50.01 1.33
N ILE A 243 8.52 48.74 1.26
CA ILE A 243 8.62 47.78 2.38
C ILE A 243 9.59 46.64 2.08
N ALA A 244 10.36 46.72 1.00
CA ALA A 244 11.26 45.66 0.53
C ALA A 244 12.26 45.22 1.60
N ALA A 245 12.87 46.17 2.29
CA ALA A 245 13.83 45.88 3.35
C ALA A 245 13.18 45.15 4.53
N GLU A 246 11.98 45.57 4.96
CA GLU A 246 11.25 44.98 6.07
C GLU A 246 10.82 43.56 5.77
N ILE A 247 10.19 43.34 4.60
CA ILE A 247 9.73 42.00 4.20
C ILE A 247 10.92 41.05 4.03
N SER A 248 12.01 41.50 3.40
CA SER A 248 13.20 40.69 3.24
C SER A 248 13.85 40.32 4.59
N ALA A 249 13.84 41.22 5.57
CA ALA A 249 14.33 40.96 6.92
C ALA A 249 13.43 39.94 7.65
N ARG A 250 12.11 40.09 7.60
CA ARG A 250 11.17 39.12 8.19
C ARG A 250 11.28 37.75 7.58
N TYR A 251 11.39 37.66 6.26
CA TYR A 251 11.62 36.41 5.58
C TYR A 251 12.93 35.75 6.00
N ALA A 252 14.00 36.55 6.14
CA ALA A 252 15.27 36.09 6.67
C ALA A 252 15.16 35.48 8.07
N GLU A 253 14.45 36.14 8.97
CA GLU A 253 14.18 35.60 10.33
C GLU A 253 13.43 34.27 10.32
N LEU A 254 12.41 34.16 9.47
CA LEU A 254 11.66 32.90 9.33
C LEU A 254 12.55 31.77 8.84
N LEU A 255 13.38 32.01 7.83
CA LEU A 255 14.36 31.03 7.34
C LEU A 255 15.37 30.66 8.44
N GLN A 256 15.86 31.64 9.20
CA GLN A 256 16.79 31.38 10.30
C GLN A 256 16.15 30.51 11.40
N ARG A 257 14.91 30.81 11.81
CA ARG A 257 14.15 29.99 12.76
C ARG A 257 13.92 28.54 12.27
N ALA A 258 13.80 28.37 10.95
CA ALA A 258 13.69 27.05 10.32
C ALA A 258 15.05 26.34 10.15
N GLY A 259 16.16 26.98 10.54
CA GLY A 259 17.53 26.47 10.33
C GLY A 259 17.95 26.49 8.86
N LEU A 260 17.43 27.44 8.08
CA LEU A 260 17.70 27.70 6.67
C LEU A 260 18.33 29.10 6.45
N GLY A 261 18.89 29.68 7.49
CA GLY A 261 19.46 31.03 7.43
C GLY A 261 20.65 31.17 6.47
N HIS A 262 21.29 30.09 6.10
CA HIS A 262 22.39 30.02 5.14
C HIS A 262 21.96 30.04 3.67
N VAL A 263 20.65 29.86 3.41
CA VAL A 263 20.08 29.74 2.05
C VAL A 263 20.18 31.09 1.33
N PRO A 264 20.75 31.16 0.11
CA PRO A 264 20.77 32.36 -0.71
C PRO A 264 19.36 32.90 -0.95
N ARG A 265 19.22 34.22 -0.86
CA ARG A 265 17.94 34.91 -1.04
C ARG A 265 18.11 36.02 -2.08
N PHE A 266 17.19 36.01 -3.05
CA PHE A 266 17.09 37.05 -4.04
C PHE A 266 15.75 37.77 -3.90
N THR A 267 15.74 39.09 -3.95
CA THR A 267 14.53 39.90 -3.85
C THR A 267 14.32 40.62 -5.16
N ILE A 268 13.16 40.37 -5.78
CA ILE A 268 12.73 41.03 -7.00
C ILE A 268 11.62 42.02 -6.64
N PRO A 269 11.83 43.32 -6.85
CA PRO A 269 10.83 44.33 -6.55
C PRO A 269 9.64 44.21 -7.49
N GLU A 270 8.49 44.70 -7.05
CA GLU A 270 7.33 44.86 -7.91
C GLU A 270 7.63 45.89 -9.00
N LEU A 271 7.59 45.45 -10.24
CA LEU A 271 7.93 46.27 -11.40
C LEU A 271 6.72 46.40 -12.30
N PRO A 272 6.52 47.57 -12.95
CA PRO A 272 5.46 47.70 -13.96
C PRO A 272 5.74 46.76 -15.14
N GLU A 273 4.68 46.24 -15.77
CA GLU A 273 4.80 45.31 -16.90
C GLU A 273 5.64 45.84 -18.07
N SER A 274 5.74 47.16 -18.21
CA SER A 274 6.56 47.83 -19.21
C SER A 274 8.07 47.82 -18.89
N ALA A 275 8.47 47.53 -17.66
CA ALA A 275 9.87 47.62 -17.22
C ALA A 275 10.80 46.63 -17.96
N GLY A 276 10.24 45.49 -18.46
CA GLY A 276 10.94 44.47 -19.26
C GLY A 276 10.78 44.66 -20.78
N GLY A 277 10.49 45.86 -21.26
CA GLY A 277 10.34 46.16 -22.68
C GLY A 277 8.99 45.71 -23.27
N GLY A 278 7.95 45.56 -22.45
CA GLY A 278 6.58 45.21 -22.90
C GLY A 278 6.39 43.75 -23.35
N ARG A 279 7.41 42.89 -23.20
CA ARG A 279 7.38 41.50 -23.59
C ARG A 279 6.93 40.54 -22.46
N GLY A 280 6.52 41.06 -21.29
CA GLY A 280 6.17 40.30 -20.12
C GLY A 280 7.38 39.62 -19.44
N LEU A 281 8.60 40.16 -19.66
CA LEU A 281 9.84 39.74 -19.03
C LEU A 281 10.20 40.72 -17.93
N LEU A 282 10.96 40.27 -16.93
CA LEU A 282 11.62 41.13 -15.94
C LEU A 282 12.86 41.77 -16.58
N PRO A 283 13.25 42.98 -16.17
CA PRO A 283 14.52 43.58 -16.58
C PRO A 283 15.69 42.67 -16.23
N ALA A 284 16.70 42.61 -17.10
CA ALA A 284 17.88 41.76 -16.87
C ALA A 284 18.57 42.07 -15.52
N THR A 285 18.55 43.36 -15.07
CA THR A 285 19.10 43.77 -13.77
C THR A 285 18.34 43.16 -12.57
N ALA A 286 17.04 42.91 -12.70
CA ALA A 286 16.25 42.33 -11.61
C ALA A 286 16.54 40.84 -11.38
N VAL A 287 16.99 40.13 -12.40
CA VAL A 287 17.34 38.71 -12.34
C VAL A 287 18.84 38.44 -12.36
N ALA A 288 19.67 39.49 -12.51
CA ALA A 288 21.11 39.37 -12.67
C ALA A 288 21.78 38.59 -11.54
N GLY A 289 21.45 38.89 -10.29
CA GLY A 289 22.06 38.21 -9.14
C GLY A 289 21.78 36.73 -9.08
N LEU A 290 20.54 36.32 -9.40
CA LEU A 290 20.16 34.90 -9.47
C LEU A 290 20.83 34.22 -10.67
N ARG A 291 20.85 34.88 -11.82
CA ARG A 291 21.50 34.37 -13.03
C ARG A 291 22.99 34.12 -12.76
N GLU A 292 23.71 35.09 -12.27
CA GLU A 292 25.14 34.98 -11.94
C GLU A 292 25.42 33.87 -10.91
N TRP A 293 24.53 33.72 -9.94
CA TRP A 293 24.65 32.65 -8.96
C TRP A 293 24.49 31.26 -9.61
N LEU A 294 23.51 31.07 -10.49
CA LEU A 294 23.26 29.81 -11.22
C LEU A 294 24.41 29.51 -12.20
N GLU A 295 24.84 30.48 -12.99
CA GLU A 295 25.95 30.37 -13.94
C GLU A 295 27.24 29.96 -13.25
N ARG A 296 27.60 30.63 -12.14
CA ARG A 296 28.78 30.29 -11.34
C ARG A 296 28.77 28.87 -10.81
N HIS A 297 27.58 28.36 -10.43
CA HIS A 297 27.44 26.98 -9.99
C HIS A 297 27.50 25.99 -11.14
N ALA A 298 27.10 26.38 -12.33
CA ALA A 298 27.14 25.55 -13.52
C ALA A 298 28.54 25.52 -14.19
N GLU A 299 29.26 26.62 -14.17
CA GLU A 299 30.58 26.73 -14.79
C GLU A 299 31.69 26.07 -13.98
N ASP A 300 31.58 26.08 -12.64
CA ASP A 300 32.57 25.44 -11.77
C ASP A 300 32.30 23.94 -11.62
N PRO A 301 33.12 23.06 -12.21
CA PRO A 301 32.95 21.61 -12.09
C PRO A 301 33.00 21.10 -10.64
N ALA A 302 33.77 21.78 -9.78
CA ALA A 302 33.89 21.42 -8.37
C ALA A 302 32.62 21.80 -7.59
N ALA A 303 32.03 22.97 -7.87
CA ALA A 303 30.77 23.41 -7.30
C ALA A 303 29.60 22.46 -7.74
N ARG A 304 29.57 22.08 -9.02
CA ARG A 304 28.59 21.11 -9.55
C ARG A 304 28.69 19.76 -8.82
N ALA A 305 29.89 19.21 -8.76
CA ALA A 305 30.13 17.94 -8.08
C ALA A 305 29.75 18.04 -6.59
N ALA A 306 30.09 19.13 -5.91
CA ALA A 306 29.73 19.30 -4.50
C ALA A 306 28.24 19.47 -4.27
N ALA A 307 27.50 20.10 -5.18
CA ALA A 307 26.03 20.20 -5.11
C ALA A 307 25.38 18.82 -5.31
N ALA A 308 25.80 18.10 -6.35
CA ALA A 308 25.31 16.75 -6.64
C ALA A 308 25.60 15.77 -5.50
N ASP A 309 26.81 15.81 -4.93
CA ASP A 309 27.23 14.98 -3.81
C ASP A 309 26.41 15.24 -2.54
N ARG A 310 26.13 16.49 -2.21
CA ARG A 310 25.29 16.84 -1.07
C ARG A 310 23.88 16.28 -1.23
N THR A 311 23.26 16.55 -2.35
CA THR A 311 21.90 16.08 -2.61
C THR A 311 21.82 14.55 -2.66
N ALA A 312 22.78 13.87 -3.30
CA ALA A 312 22.84 12.41 -3.30
C ALA A 312 23.04 11.84 -1.88
N SER A 313 23.92 12.43 -1.10
CA SER A 313 24.17 12.03 0.29
C SER A 313 22.95 12.28 1.18
N GLY A 314 22.27 13.41 1.03
CA GLY A 314 21.03 13.75 1.72
C GLY A 314 19.91 12.78 1.37
N ALA A 315 19.74 12.47 0.07
CA ALA A 315 18.79 11.47 -0.42
C ALA A 315 19.05 10.09 0.22
N LEU A 316 20.30 9.63 0.19
CA LEU A 316 20.70 8.37 0.83
C LEU A 316 20.49 8.37 2.35
N ALA A 317 20.71 9.52 3.01
CA ALA A 317 20.44 9.66 4.44
C ALA A 317 18.94 9.58 4.74
N SER A 318 18.09 10.16 3.89
CA SER A 318 16.62 10.11 4.05
C SER A 318 16.06 8.70 3.96
N LEU A 319 16.70 7.80 3.20
CA LEU A 319 16.29 6.38 3.13
C LEU A 319 16.30 5.71 4.51
N ARG A 320 17.21 6.13 5.42
CA ARG A 320 17.34 5.56 6.78
C ARG A 320 16.12 5.83 7.66
N SER A 321 15.43 6.94 7.46
CA SER A 321 14.24 7.30 8.22
C SER A 321 12.97 6.81 7.54
N ARG A 322 12.91 6.83 6.22
CA ARG A 322 11.71 6.58 5.43
C ARG A 322 11.44 5.10 5.17
N LEU A 323 12.48 4.31 4.90
CA LEU A 323 12.33 2.87 4.64
C LEU A 323 11.82 2.07 5.84
N PRO A 324 12.30 2.29 7.08
CA PRO A 324 11.71 1.63 8.24
C PRO A 324 10.23 1.94 8.43
N ALA A 325 9.80 3.19 8.12
CA ALA A 325 8.39 3.56 8.17
C ALA A 325 7.57 2.82 7.10
N LEU A 326 8.12 2.66 5.88
CA LEU A 326 7.49 1.89 4.80
C LEU A 326 7.40 0.40 5.17
N ALA A 327 8.48 -0.18 5.70
CA ALA A 327 8.53 -1.56 6.18
C ALA A 327 7.54 -1.81 7.33
N GLY A 328 7.44 -0.86 8.28
CA GLY A 328 6.44 -0.91 9.35
C GLY A 328 5.00 -0.86 8.83
N ALA A 329 4.74 -0.07 7.79
CA ALA A 329 3.43 -0.05 7.13
C ALA A 329 3.12 -1.39 6.43
N ALA A 330 4.11 -2.04 5.81
CA ALA A 330 3.96 -3.38 5.21
C ALA A 330 3.62 -4.44 6.27
N ALA A 331 4.33 -4.42 7.40
CA ALA A 331 4.03 -5.30 8.53
C ALA A 331 2.61 -5.10 9.08
N ALA A 332 2.16 -3.83 9.16
CA ALA A 332 0.80 -3.51 9.60
C ALA A 332 -0.26 -4.04 8.62
N GLN A 333 -0.01 -3.99 7.30
CA GLN A 333 -0.88 -4.57 6.28
C GLN A 333 -1.01 -6.09 6.46
N HIS A 334 0.12 -6.79 6.60
CA HIS A 334 0.15 -8.24 6.83
C HIS A 334 -0.58 -8.62 8.11
N ALA A 335 -0.28 -7.95 9.23
CA ALA A 335 -0.94 -8.21 10.51
C ALA A 335 -2.45 -7.94 10.46
N ALA A 336 -2.90 -6.92 9.71
CA ALA A 336 -4.31 -6.66 9.52
C ALA A 336 -4.99 -7.77 8.71
N ALA A 337 -4.37 -8.23 7.63
CA ALA A 337 -4.88 -9.35 6.84
C ALA A 337 -5.03 -10.63 7.68
N LEU A 338 -4.03 -10.95 8.51
CA LEU A 338 -4.09 -12.10 9.42
C LEU A 338 -5.23 -11.96 10.45
N ARG A 339 -5.44 -10.76 11.03
CA ARG A 339 -6.56 -10.54 11.96
C ARG A 339 -7.91 -10.73 11.27
N LEU A 340 -8.06 -10.23 10.05
CA LEU A 340 -9.30 -10.37 9.30
C LEU A 340 -9.55 -11.82 8.89
N ALA A 341 -8.52 -12.56 8.48
CA ALA A 341 -8.59 -13.99 8.21
C ALA A 341 -8.97 -14.76 9.47
N GLY A 342 -8.33 -14.48 10.60
CA GLY A 342 -8.64 -15.12 11.88
C GLY A 342 -10.10 -15.00 12.31
N ARG A 343 -10.78 -13.88 11.98
CA ARG A 343 -12.22 -13.74 12.23
C ARG A 343 -13.08 -14.74 11.43
N VAL A 344 -12.68 -15.01 10.19
CA VAL A 344 -13.34 -15.99 9.35
C VAL A 344 -13.07 -17.40 9.88
N GLU A 345 -11.80 -17.70 10.19
CA GLU A 345 -11.42 -19.01 10.73
C GLU A 345 -12.19 -19.32 12.02
N GLU A 346 -12.21 -18.41 13.01
CA GLU A 346 -12.94 -18.54 14.26
C GLU A 346 -14.45 -18.81 14.02
N ALA A 347 -15.05 -18.11 13.05
CA ALA A 347 -16.47 -18.25 12.73
C ALA A 347 -16.79 -19.64 12.12
N TYR A 348 -15.94 -20.10 11.19
CA TYR A 348 -16.14 -21.39 10.53
C TYR A 348 -15.76 -22.59 11.41
N GLU A 349 -14.78 -22.45 12.30
CA GLU A 349 -14.51 -23.46 13.35
C GLU A 349 -15.71 -23.64 14.28
N ALA A 350 -16.32 -22.53 14.70
CA ALA A 350 -17.54 -22.58 15.52
C ALA A 350 -18.71 -23.22 14.76
N ALA A 351 -18.85 -22.96 13.46
CA ALA A 351 -19.86 -23.59 12.61
C ALA A 351 -19.61 -25.09 12.47
N ALA A 352 -18.37 -25.51 12.26
CA ALA A 352 -18.01 -26.93 12.17
C ALA A 352 -18.30 -27.69 13.47
N GLU A 353 -17.98 -27.06 14.61
CA GLU A 353 -18.29 -27.65 15.91
C GLU A 353 -19.79 -27.72 16.17
N ARG A 354 -20.55 -26.71 15.75
CA ARG A 354 -22.00 -26.72 15.81
C ARG A 354 -22.58 -27.86 14.98
N VAL A 355 -22.20 -27.98 13.70
CA VAL A 355 -22.67 -29.02 12.80
C VAL A 355 -22.38 -30.41 13.39
N ARG A 356 -21.18 -30.65 13.89
CA ARG A 356 -20.82 -31.93 14.54
C ARG A 356 -21.71 -32.25 15.74
N ARG A 357 -21.98 -31.27 16.60
CA ARG A 357 -22.84 -31.43 17.77
C ARG A 357 -24.29 -31.70 17.37
N GLU A 358 -24.85 -31.00 16.41
CA GLU A 358 -26.23 -31.14 15.97
C GLU A 358 -26.47 -32.48 15.24
N VAL A 359 -25.49 -32.90 14.41
CA VAL A 359 -25.51 -34.25 13.81
C VAL A 359 -25.45 -35.34 14.90
N ALA A 360 -24.55 -35.24 15.87
CA ALA A 360 -24.43 -36.18 16.98
C ALA A 360 -25.68 -36.20 17.88
N ALA A 361 -26.35 -35.06 18.04
CA ALA A 361 -27.62 -34.96 18.77
C ALA A 361 -28.80 -35.56 17.99
N GLY A 362 -28.67 -35.70 16.66
CA GLY A 362 -29.72 -36.20 15.78
C GLY A 362 -30.77 -35.17 15.39
N GLU A 363 -30.38 -33.88 15.42
CA GLU A 363 -31.26 -32.76 15.04
C GLU A 363 -31.68 -32.85 13.55
N VAL A 364 -30.87 -33.50 12.71
CA VAL A 364 -31.21 -33.77 11.30
C VAL A 364 -32.42 -34.70 11.18
N LEU A 365 -32.58 -35.66 12.12
CA LEU A 365 -33.74 -36.54 12.20
C LEU A 365 -34.89 -35.90 13.02
N SER A 366 -35.26 -34.67 12.67
CA SER A 366 -36.33 -33.89 13.28
C SER A 366 -37.43 -33.57 12.26
N GLY A 367 -38.54 -32.98 12.67
CA GLY A 367 -39.61 -32.55 11.76
C GLY A 367 -40.10 -33.69 10.85
N ASP A 368 -40.07 -33.45 9.53
CA ASP A 368 -40.53 -34.39 8.50
C ASP A 368 -39.69 -35.66 8.46
N ALA A 369 -38.37 -35.57 8.62
CA ALA A 369 -37.49 -36.75 8.68
C ALA A 369 -37.88 -37.68 9.82
N ARG A 370 -38.32 -37.15 10.97
CA ARG A 370 -38.83 -37.95 12.09
C ARG A 370 -40.18 -38.57 11.80
N ALA A 371 -41.07 -37.87 11.08
CA ALA A 371 -42.34 -38.41 10.66
C ALA A 371 -42.15 -39.58 9.70
N HIS A 372 -41.30 -39.44 8.71
CA HIS A 372 -40.94 -40.51 7.77
C HIS A 372 -40.21 -41.67 8.44
N TRP A 373 -39.38 -41.44 9.46
CA TRP A 373 -38.78 -42.50 10.26
C TRP A 373 -39.81 -43.39 10.93
N TYR A 374 -40.87 -42.83 11.53
CA TYR A 374 -41.94 -43.61 12.14
C TYR A 374 -42.84 -44.28 11.09
N ALA A 375 -43.05 -43.64 9.95
CA ALA A 375 -43.82 -44.22 8.85
C ALA A 375 -43.11 -45.42 8.23
N GLN A 376 -41.78 -45.41 8.14
CA GLN A 376 -40.96 -46.52 7.68
C GLN A 376 -41.24 -47.81 8.48
N ALA A 377 -41.33 -47.73 9.82
CA ALA A 377 -41.63 -48.82 10.70
C ALA A 377 -43.03 -49.41 10.44
N LEU A 378 -43.93 -48.75 9.71
CA LEU A 378 -45.28 -49.14 9.32
C LEU A 378 -45.40 -49.46 7.82
N GLY A 379 -44.28 -49.68 7.11
CA GLY A 379 -44.25 -49.97 5.67
C GLY A 379 -44.26 -48.74 4.77
N GLY A 380 -43.78 -47.57 5.27
CA GLY A 380 -43.57 -46.34 4.49
C GLY A 380 -42.45 -46.47 3.47
N ARG A 381 -42.35 -45.48 2.56
CA ARG A 381 -41.33 -45.44 1.51
C ARG A 381 -39.98 -45.00 2.05
N ALA A 382 -38.95 -45.83 1.89
CA ALA A 382 -37.59 -45.55 2.34
C ALA A 382 -36.97 -44.30 1.69
N GLY A 383 -37.28 -44.06 0.41
CA GLY A 383 -36.81 -42.88 -0.31
C GLY A 383 -37.28 -41.55 0.28
N GLU A 384 -38.51 -41.50 0.81
CA GLU A 384 -39.02 -40.28 1.46
C GLU A 384 -38.24 -39.95 2.74
N LEU A 385 -37.81 -40.96 3.50
CA LEU A 385 -36.92 -40.78 4.66
C LEU A 385 -35.54 -40.26 4.24
N LEU A 386 -34.94 -40.84 3.20
CA LEU A 386 -33.63 -40.45 2.68
C LEU A 386 -33.66 -39.02 2.12
N ASP A 387 -34.75 -38.65 1.42
CA ASP A 387 -34.98 -37.30 0.93
C ASP A 387 -35.06 -36.28 2.08
N ALA A 388 -35.86 -36.61 3.12
CA ALA A 388 -36.02 -35.73 4.28
C ALA A 388 -34.74 -35.58 5.10
N LEU A 389 -33.91 -36.62 5.26
CA LEU A 389 -32.61 -36.58 5.90
C LEU A 389 -31.60 -35.70 5.08
N THR A 390 -31.62 -35.86 3.75
CA THR A 390 -30.79 -35.06 2.84
C THR A 390 -31.18 -33.59 2.89
N GLN A 391 -32.45 -33.25 2.93
CA GLN A 391 -32.95 -31.89 3.09
C GLN A 391 -32.60 -31.32 4.46
N GLY A 392 -32.78 -32.11 5.54
CA GLY A 392 -32.42 -31.70 6.89
C GLY A 392 -30.90 -31.37 7.04
N LEU A 393 -30.06 -32.25 6.48
CA LEU A 393 -28.61 -32.00 6.47
C LEU A 393 -28.23 -30.76 5.65
N THR A 394 -28.88 -30.55 4.49
CA THR A 394 -28.68 -29.37 3.68
C THR A 394 -29.06 -28.10 4.45
N ALA A 395 -30.23 -28.09 5.09
CA ALA A 395 -30.71 -26.98 5.89
C ALA A 395 -29.77 -26.65 7.06
N LEU A 396 -29.28 -27.66 7.78
CA LEU A 396 -28.32 -27.51 8.87
C LEU A 396 -27.04 -26.85 8.39
N LEU A 397 -26.47 -27.33 7.28
CA LEU A 397 -25.23 -26.80 6.72
C LEU A 397 -25.40 -25.38 6.21
N VAL A 398 -26.51 -25.07 5.54
CA VAL A 398 -26.83 -23.72 5.06
C VAL A 398 -26.91 -22.74 6.24
N CYS A 399 -27.69 -23.10 7.28
CA CYS A 399 -27.79 -22.25 8.47
C CYS A 399 -26.44 -22.05 9.16
N ALA A 400 -25.61 -23.09 9.26
CA ALA A 400 -24.29 -22.97 9.90
C ALA A 400 -23.34 -22.06 9.10
N VAL A 401 -23.36 -22.17 7.75
CA VAL A 401 -22.55 -21.30 6.88
C VAL A 401 -23.05 -19.86 6.91
N GLU A 402 -24.36 -19.63 6.84
CA GLU A 402 -24.94 -18.28 6.93
C GLU A 402 -24.60 -17.61 8.25
N GLU A 403 -24.68 -18.33 9.37
CA GLU A 403 -24.28 -17.81 10.68
C GLU A 403 -22.77 -17.51 10.76
N ALA A 404 -21.93 -18.38 10.19
CA ALA A 404 -20.47 -18.14 10.11
C ALA A 404 -20.16 -16.88 9.29
N ASP A 405 -20.82 -16.76 8.13
CA ASP A 405 -20.66 -15.58 7.26
C ASP A 405 -21.12 -14.30 7.94
N GLU A 406 -22.21 -14.34 8.69
CA GLU A 406 -22.73 -13.19 9.43
C GLU A 406 -21.79 -12.77 10.56
N ARG A 407 -21.27 -13.73 11.33
CA ARG A 407 -20.25 -13.48 12.38
C ARG A 407 -18.96 -12.90 11.80
N ALA A 408 -18.47 -13.47 10.70
CA ALA A 408 -17.30 -12.96 10.00
C ALA A 408 -17.53 -11.53 9.49
N ALA A 409 -18.70 -11.27 8.87
CA ALA A 409 -19.09 -9.95 8.40
C ALA A 409 -19.19 -8.93 9.53
N GLU A 410 -19.75 -9.31 10.67
CA GLU A 410 -19.81 -8.43 11.85
C GLU A 410 -18.42 -8.13 12.42
N GLY A 411 -17.54 -9.13 12.48
CA GLY A 411 -16.15 -8.95 12.86
C GLY A 411 -15.42 -7.97 11.93
N TRP A 412 -15.69 -8.04 10.63
CA TRP A 412 -15.11 -7.14 9.63
C TRP A 412 -15.71 -5.72 9.71
N ARG A 413 -17.00 -5.57 9.94
CA ARG A 413 -17.63 -4.23 10.12
C ARG A 413 -17.02 -3.43 11.27
N ARG A 414 -16.50 -4.11 12.29
CA ARG A 414 -15.84 -3.47 13.45
C ARG A 414 -14.37 -3.09 13.18
N ASP A 415 -13.76 -3.59 12.10
CA ASP A 415 -12.37 -3.28 11.74
C ASP A 415 -12.33 -2.33 10.55
N ALA A 416 -11.74 -1.15 10.76
CA ALA A 416 -11.60 -0.14 9.70
C ALA A 416 -10.79 -0.64 8.48
N ALA A 417 -9.95 -1.66 8.67
CA ALA A 417 -9.18 -2.28 7.59
C ALA A 417 -10.04 -3.09 6.61
N ALA A 418 -11.24 -3.48 7.01
CA ALA A 418 -12.09 -4.37 6.24
C ALA A 418 -13.12 -3.68 5.33
N ALA A 419 -13.18 -2.34 5.32
CA ALA A 419 -14.24 -1.62 4.62
C ALA A 419 -14.42 -2.03 3.15
N GLU A 420 -13.32 -2.16 2.40
CA GLU A 420 -13.34 -2.60 1.00
C GLU A 420 -13.56 -4.11 0.86
N VAL A 421 -12.99 -4.90 1.79
CA VAL A 421 -13.10 -6.36 1.80
C VAL A 421 -14.55 -6.79 2.09
N ALA A 422 -15.21 -6.12 3.04
CA ALA A 422 -16.59 -6.40 3.41
C ALA A 422 -17.57 -6.19 2.25
N LEU A 423 -17.35 -5.16 1.44
CA LEU A 423 -18.14 -4.90 0.23
C LEU A 423 -17.95 -6.01 -0.83
N ALA A 424 -16.71 -6.40 -1.08
CA ALA A 424 -16.39 -7.46 -2.04
C ALA A 424 -16.90 -8.83 -1.61
N ALA A 425 -16.87 -9.13 -0.31
CA ALA A 425 -17.28 -10.41 0.25
C ALA A 425 -18.81 -10.58 0.32
N GLY A 426 -19.57 -9.48 0.39
CA GLY A 426 -21.04 -9.52 0.34
C GLY A 426 -21.59 -10.09 -0.97
N ALA A 427 -20.86 -9.91 -2.07
CA ALA A 427 -21.23 -10.49 -3.37
C ALA A 427 -20.97 -12.02 -3.46
N GLY A 428 -20.07 -12.58 -2.64
CA GLY A 428 -19.72 -14.00 -2.64
C GLY A 428 -20.65 -14.92 -1.85
N ALA A 429 -21.45 -14.37 -0.93
CA ALA A 429 -22.38 -15.13 -0.08
C ALA A 429 -23.59 -15.68 -0.86
N GLN A 430 -23.86 -15.12 -2.05
CA GLN A 430 -24.98 -15.56 -2.87
C GLN A 430 -24.72 -16.97 -3.44
N GLY A 431 -25.71 -17.88 -3.29
CA GLY A 431 -25.67 -19.20 -3.87
C GLY A 431 -25.05 -20.31 -3.00
N ALA A 432 -24.73 -20.05 -1.73
CA ALA A 432 -24.22 -21.07 -0.80
C ALA A 432 -25.17 -22.26 -0.71
N ALA A 433 -26.47 -22.03 -0.53
CA ALA A 433 -27.49 -23.08 -0.48
C ALA A 433 -27.48 -24.01 -1.70
N GLY A 434 -27.29 -23.45 -2.91
CA GLY A 434 -27.17 -24.21 -4.14
C GLY A 434 -25.94 -25.11 -4.17
N ARG A 435 -24.80 -24.60 -3.78
CA ARG A 435 -23.52 -25.33 -3.74
C ARG A 435 -23.55 -26.43 -2.71
N ILE A 436 -24.02 -26.14 -1.49
CA ILE A 436 -24.18 -27.10 -0.40
C ILE A 436 -25.13 -28.22 -0.83
N GLY A 437 -26.28 -27.86 -1.42
CA GLY A 437 -27.24 -28.85 -1.91
C GLY A 437 -26.65 -29.78 -2.96
N VAL A 438 -25.75 -29.32 -3.84
CA VAL A 438 -25.04 -30.19 -4.79
C VAL A 438 -24.15 -31.20 -4.06
N LEU A 439 -23.37 -30.75 -3.07
CA LEU A 439 -22.44 -31.59 -2.32
C LEU A 439 -23.23 -32.64 -1.47
N VAL A 440 -24.32 -32.24 -0.83
CA VAL A 440 -25.15 -33.17 -0.04
C VAL A 440 -25.84 -34.20 -0.94
N ARG A 441 -26.32 -33.82 -2.12
CA ARG A 441 -26.84 -34.79 -3.11
C ARG A 441 -25.76 -35.76 -3.60
N ARG A 442 -24.53 -35.31 -3.75
CA ARG A 442 -23.40 -36.19 -4.10
C ARG A 442 -23.06 -37.14 -2.96
N TRP A 443 -23.06 -36.66 -1.70
CA TRP A 443 -22.90 -37.50 -0.53
C TRP A 443 -23.96 -38.61 -0.49
N ARG A 444 -25.24 -38.25 -0.67
CA ARG A 444 -26.34 -39.22 -0.77
C ARG A 444 -26.07 -40.31 -1.82
N ARG A 445 -25.69 -39.89 -3.03
CA ARG A 445 -25.38 -40.81 -4.12
C ARG A 445 -24.25 -41.79 -3.75
N CYS A 446 -23.20 -41.30 -3.10
CA CYS A 446 -22.13 -42.16 -2.63
C CYS A 446 -22.60 -43.16 -1.58
N LEU A 447 -23.58 -42.80 -0.71
CA LEU A 447 -24.20 -43.77 0.22
C LEU A 447 -25.00 -44.82 -0.52
N GLU A 448 -25.81 -44.45 -1.51
CA GLU A 448 -26.59 -45.37 -2.35
C GLU A 448 -25.64 -46.32 -3.09
N GLU A 449 -24.59 -45.84 -3.71
CA GLU A 449 -23.56 -46.63 -4.41
C GLU A 449 -22.86 -47.63 -3.47
N MET A 450 -22.49 -47.21 -2.24
CA MET A 450 -21.86 -48.08 -1.24
C MET A 450 -22.80 -49.23 -0.83
N VAL A 451 -24.05 -48.94 -0.63
CA VAL A 451 -25.07 -49.95 -0.26
C VAL A 451 -25.31 -50.90 -1.42
N GLU A 452 -25.45 -50.39 -2.65
CA GLU A 452 -25.62 -51.22 -3.85
C GLU A 452 -24.45 -52.20 -4.04
N GLU A 453 -23.23 -51.75 -3.79
CA GLU A 453 -22.01 -52.56 -3.89
C GLU A 453 -22.01 -53.69 -2.85
N GLU A 454 -22.40 -53.38 -1.59
CA GLU A 454 -22.47 -54.37 -0.51
C GLU A 454 -23.58 -55.38 -0.75
N VAL A 455 -24.77 -54.95 -1.20
CA VAL A 455 -25.89 -55.84 -1.55
C VAL A 455 -25.52 -56.78 -2.68
N ARG A 456 -24.85 -56.29 -3.71
CA ARG A 456 -24.35 -57.08 -4.86
C ARG A 456 -23.34 -58.13 -4.40
N GLY A 457 -22.34 -57.72 -3.60
CA GLY A 457 -21.31 -58.62 -3.07
C GLY A 457 -21.87 -59.71 -2.16
N ALA A 458 -22.91 -59.40 -1.36
CA ALA A 458 -23.61 -60.38 -0.53
C ALA A 458 -24.40 -61.41 -1.38
N GLY A 459 -25.02 -60.99 -2.50
CA GLY A 459 -25.68 -61.85 -3.46
C GLY A 459 -24.74 -62.88 -4.12
N GLU A 460 -23.58 -62.39 -4.61
CA GLU A 460 -22.53 -63.23 -5.20
C GLU A 460 -21.93 -64.24 -4.20
N ALA A 461 -21.71 -63.83 -2.94
CA ALA A 461 -21.22 -64.72 -1.89
C ALA A 461 -22.25 -65.79 -1.49
N GLY A 462 -23.56 -65.47 -1.55
CA GLY A 462 -24.66 -66.43 -1.32
C GLY A 462 -24.76 -67.45 -2.43
N GLU A 463 -24.62 -67.09 -3.70
CA GLU A 463 -24.59 -67.99 -4.84
C GLU A 463 -23.38 -68.95 -4.82
N VAL A 464 -22.18 -68.44 -4.42
CA VAL A 464 -20.94 -69.25 -4.30
C VAL A 464 -21.07 -70.27 -3.14
N ARG A 465 -21.77 -69.97 -2.04
CA ARG A 465 -22.02 -70.88 -0.94
C ARG A 465 -23.06 -71.93 -1.34
N GLY A 466 -24.16 -71.51 -2.01
CA GLY A 466 -25.20 -72.47 -2.52
C GLY A 466 -24.66 -73.44 -3.56
N ALA A 467 -23.64 -73.02 -4.37
CA ALA A 467 -22.96 -73.86 -5.35
C ALA A 467 -21.96 -74.86 -4.72
N ARG A 468 -21.45 -74.62 -3.49
CA ARG A 468 -20.54 -75.54 -2.77
C ARG A 468 -21.25 -76.59 -1.89
N GLU A 469 -22.46 -76.32 -1.49
CA GLU A 469 -23.28 -77.30 -0.73
C GLU A 469 -24.24 -78.04 -1.67
N GLY A 470 -23.64 -78.82 -2.58
CA GLY A 470 -24.33 -79.54 -3.61
C GLY A 470 -25.36 -80.52 -3.10
N GLY A 471 -26.58 -80.47 -3.64
CA GLY A 471 -27.52 -81.57 -3.74
C GLY A 471 -28.73 -81.51 -2.82
N GLY A 472 -29.84 -80.98 -3.29
CA GLY A 472 -31.13 -81.12 -2.68
C GLY A 472 -32.15 -80.10 -3.22
N SER A 473 -32.88 -80.55 -4.25
CA SER A 473 -34.07 -79.89 -4.77
C SER A 473 -35.01 -79.46 -3.67
N GLN A 474 -35.15 -78.14 -3.44
CA GLN A 474 -36.44 -77.57 -3.04
C GLN A 474 -36.64 -76.26 -3.74
N ALA A 475 -37.55 -76.24 -4.65
CA ALA A 475 -38.09 -75.04 -5.25
C ALA A 475 -38.79 -74.19 -4.19
N GLY A 476 -38.41 -72.89 -4.19
CA GLY A 476 -39.30 -71.91 -3.65
C GLY A 476 -38.71 -71.09 -2.46
N VAL A 477 -38.06 -70.12 -2.68
CA VAL A 477 -38.25 -68.74 -2.25
C VAL A 477 -37.17 -67.96 -3.00
N ARG A 478 -37.50 -67.37 -4.12
CA ARG A 478 -36.73 -66.27 -4.67
C ARG A 478 -36.71 -65.26 -3.55
N GLY A 479 -35.54 -65.10 -2.91
CA GLY A 479 -35.31 -63.95 -2.06
C GLY A 479 -35.65 -62.69 -2.88
N GLU A 480 -36.64 -61.95 -2.44
CA GLU A 480 -36.88 -60.60 -2.96
C GLU A 480 -35.54 -59.91 -2.96
N ALA A 481 -35.12 -59.43 -4.12
CA ALA A 481 -33.90 -58.58 -4.22
C ALA A 481 -34.13 -57.45 -3.22
N VAL A 482 -33.31 -57.40 -2.20
CA VAL A 482 -33.33 -56.28 -1.23
C VAL A 482 -33.15 -55.00 -2.03
N ASP A 483 -34.18 -54.18 -2.07
CA ASP A 483 -34.11 -52.88 -2.71
C ASP A 483 -33.04 -52.05 -1.98
N ALA A 484 -32.05 -51.51 -2.70
CA ALA A 484 -30.93 -50.76 -2.12
C ALA A 484 -31.38 -49.44 -1.44
N GLU A 485 -32.59 -48.99 -1.73
CA GLU A 485 -33.15 -47.76 -1.19
C GLU A 485 -33.39 -47.82 0.33
N GLU A 486 -33.92 -48.97 0.83
CA GLU A 486 -34.19 -49.14 2.26
C GLU A 486 -32.90 -49.21 3.10
N PRO A 487 -31.90 -50.03 2.77
CA PRO A 487 -30.62 -50.00 3.48
C PRO A 487 -29.89 -48.67 3.42
N ALA A 488 -29.99 -47.91 2.30
CA ALA A 488 -29.40 -46.59 2.19
C ALA A 488 -30.06 -45.56 3.13
N ALA A 489 -31.41 -45.61 3.25
CA ALA A 489 -32.14 -44.77 4.19
C ALA A 489 -31.80 -45.09 5.65
N LEU A 490 -31.69 -46.40 6.00
CA LEU A 490 -31.28 -46.84 7.33
C LEU A 490 -29.81 -46.46 7.64
N LEU A 491 -28.92 -46.59 6.67
CA LEU A 491 -27.53 -46.13 6.80
C LEU A 491 -27.49 -44.63 7.06
N ALA A 492 -28.17 -43.82 6.26
CA ALA A 492 -28.24 -42.38 6.48
C ALA A 492 -28.82 -42.04 7.87
N ALA A 493 -29.88 -42.73 8.30
CA ALA A 493 -30.48 -42.56 9.63
C ALA A 493 -29.52 -43.01 10.76
N SER A 494 -28.67 -44.01 10.55
CA SER A 494 -27.66 -44.43 11.52
C SER A 494 -26.55 -43.38 11.68
N LEU A 495 -26.23 -42.64 10.62
CA LEU A 495 -25.22 -41.60 10.63
C LEU A 495 -25.71 -40.24 11.19
N LEU A 496 -27.00 -39.92 10.95
CA LEU A 496 -27.60 -38.63 11.25
C LEU A 496 -28.60 -38.65 12.41
N GLY A 497 -29.00 -39.85 12.87
CA GLY A 497 -30.11 -40.02 13.80
C GLY A 497 -29.80 -39.82 15.29
N GLY A 498 -28.57 -39.53 15.67
CA GLY A 498 -28.15 -39.28 17.06
C GLY A 498 -28.55 -40.46 17.97
N ARG A 499 -29.45 -40.25 18.93
CA ARG A 499 -29.92 -41.33 19.84
C ARG A 499 -30.66 -42.47 19.13
N ARG A 500 -31.23 -42.23 17.96
CA ARG A 500 -31.92 -43.23 17.13
C ARG A 500 -31.00 -43.96 16.16
N ALA A 501 -29.76 -43.47 16.01
CA ALA A 501 -28.75 -44.09 15.14
C ALA A 501 -28.53 -45.56 15.47
N ARG A 502 -28.60 -45.93 16.75
CA ARG A 502 -28.51 -47.34 17.20
C ARG A 502 -29.62 -48.21 16.62
N THR A 503 -30.89 -47.80 16.73
CA THR A 503 -32.03 -48.56 16.19
C THR A 503 -31.95 -48.66 14.67
N ALA A 504 -31.52 -47.60 13.98
CA ALA A 504 -31.30 -47.63 12.54
C ALA A 504 -30.17 -48.60 12.15
N GLY A 505 -29.09 -48.64 12.92
CA GLY A 505 -27.97 -49.57 12.72
C GLY A 505 -28.38 -51.03 13.02
N GLU A 506 -29.23 -51.28 14.05
CA GLU A 506 -29.82 -52.60 14.35
C GLU A 506 -30.70 -53.05 13.19
N ASN A 507 -31.60 -52.22 12.68
CA ASN A 507 -32.44 -52.55 11.53
C ASN A 507 -31.62 -52.80 10.26
N LEU A 508 -30.54 -52.03 10.04
CA LEU A 508 -29.60 -52.25 8.93
C LEU A 508 -28.89 -53.61 9.06
N ALA A 509 -28.53 -54.01 10.29
CA ALA A 509 -27.89 -55.30 10.56
C ALA A 509 -28.85 -56.47 10.36
N ASP A 510 -30.13 -56.27 10.64
CA ASP A 510 -31.18 -57.29 10.37
C ASP A 510 -31.36 -57.50 8.86
N LEU A 511 -31.20 -56.47 8.04
CA LEU A 511 -31.32 -56.55 6.58
C LEU A 511 -30.08 -57.14 5.88
N LEU A 512 -28.89 -56.66 6.23
CA LEU A 512 -27.64 -56.94 5.50
C LEU A 512 -26.68 -57.86 6.27
N GLY A 513 -26.98 -58.18 7.52
CA GLY A 513 -26.09 -58.86 8.44
C GLY A 513 -25.16 -57.91 9.21
N ALA A 514 -24.79 -58.32 10.42
CA ALA A 514 -24.06 -57.44 11.36
C ALA A 514 -22.69 -56.96 10.85
N GLN A 515 -21.94 -57.81 10.11
CA GLN A 515 -20.62 -57.41 9.59
C GLN A 515 -20.72 -56.37 8.47
N SER A 516 -21.67 -56.54 7.53
CA SER A 516 -21.94 -55.61 6.44
C SER A 516 -22.44 -54.26 6.98
N ALA A 517 -23.37 -54.30 7.93
CA ALA A 517 -23.87 -53.10 8.57
C ALA A 517 -22.76 -52.29 9.30
N LEU A 518 -21.86 -52.96 10.04
CA LEU A 518 -20.74 -52.29 10.70
C LEU A 518 -19.78 -51.64 9.70
N ARG A 519 -19.42 -52.36 8.62
CA ARG A 519 -18.53 -51.77 7.58
C ARG A 519 -19.15 -50.56 6.95
N LEU A 520 -20.42 -50.63 6.52
CA LEU A 520 -21.15 -49.52 5.93
C LEU A 520 -21.27 -48.33 6.90
N CYS A 521 -21.54 -48.54 8.16
CA CYS A 521 -21.59 -47.48 9.17
C CYS A 521 -20.22 -46.81 9.34
N ASP A 522 -19.13 -47.58 9.40
CA ASP A 522 -17.76 -47.01 9.54
C ASP A 522 -17.33 -46.25 8.30
N GLU A 523 -17.59 -46.76 7.10
CA GLU A 523 -17.27 -46.09 5.84
C GLU A 523 -18.17 -44.88 5.62
N GLY A 524 -19.46 -44.99 5.90
CA GLY A 524 -20.40 -43.89 5.84
C GLY A 524 -20.08 -42.77 6.79
N ALA A 525 -19.63 -43.08 8.02
CA ALA A 525 -19.19 -42.08 9.00
C ALA A 525 -17.94 -41.32 8.52
N ARG A 526 -16.98 -42.04 7.93
CA ARG A 526 -15.77 -41.39 7.33
C ARG A 526 -16.16 -40.52 6.13
N LEU A 527 -17.08 -41.01 5.30
CA LEU A 527 -17.60 -40.28 4.15
C LEU A 527 -18.32 -39.00 4.61
N LEU A 528 -19.23 -39.09 5.57
CA LEU A 528 -19.97 -37.96 6.12
C LEU A 528 -18.98 -36.90 6.69
N THR A 529 -18.02 -37.32 7.51
CA THR A 529 -17.02 -36.44 8.10
C THR A 529 -16.24 -35.66 7.03
N ARG A 530 -15.83 -36.32 5.95
CA ARG A 530 -15.15 -35.70 4.82
C ARG A 530 -16.04 -34.68 4.12
N TYR A 531 -17.28 -35.05 3.79
CA TYR A 531 -18.19 -34.13 3.10
C TYR A 531 -18.56 -32.90 3.94
N LEU A 532 -18.74 -33.07 5.25
CA LEU A 532 -18.97 -31.95 6.16
C LEU A 532 -17.77 -30.98 6.16
N ALA A 533 -16.54 -31.52 6.19
CA ALA A 533 -15.34 -30.72 6.10
C ALA A 533 -15.23 -30.02 4.73
N ASP A 534 -15.41 -30.75 3.62
CA ASP A 534 -15.31 -30.20 2.25
C ASP A 534 -16.32 -29.06 2.03
N VAL A 535 -17.53 -29.13 2.58
CA VAL A 535 -18.55 -28.10 2.50
C VAL A 535 -18.08 -26.84 3.25
N LEU A 536 -17.68 -26.99 4.50
CA LEU A 536 -17.33 -25.86 5.37
C LEU A 536 -16.01 -25.21 4.92
N ASP A 537 -15.01 -26.01 4.55
CA ASP A 537 -13.73 -25.52 4.03
C ASP A 537 -13.91 -24.79 2.69
N GLY A 538 -14.73 -25.34 1.78
CA GLY A 538 -15.00 -24.70 0.50
C GLY A 538 -15.71 -23.34 0.63
N GLU A 539 -16.65 -23.19 1.56
CA GLU A 539 -17.32 -21.91 1.80
C GLU A 539 -16.40 -20.94 2.57
N ARG A 540 -15.59 -21.43 3.52
CA ARG A 540 -14.54 -20.64 4.18
C ARG A 540 -13.54 -20.07 3.19
N GLU A 541 -13.00 -20.88 2.28
CA GLU A 541 -12.08 -20.44 1.24
C GLU A 541 -12.68 -19.35 0.35
N ARG A 542 -13.96 -19.53 -0.04
CA ARG A 542 -14.67 -18.49 -0.82
C ARG A 542 -14.81 -17.19 -0.04
N ARG A 543 -15.03 -17.27 1.26
CA ARG A 543 -15.12 -16.09 2.13
C ARG A 543 -13.79 -15.39 2.27
N LEU A 544 -12.67 -16.11 2.28
CA LEU A 544 -11.32 -15.59 2.36
C LEU A 544 -10.81 -15.04 1.03
N ALA A 545 -11.27 -15.55 -0.12
CA ALA A 545 -10.74 -15.21 -1.44
C ALA A 545 -10.63 -13.69 -1.75
N PRO A 546 -11.57 -12.80 -1.34
CA PRO A 546 -11.41 -11.35 -1.51
C PRO A 546 -10.25 -10.79 -0.69
N LEU A 547 -10.02 -11.33 0.50
CA LEU A 547 -8.94 -10.92 1.39
C LEU A 547 -7.58 -11.40 0.88
N ASP A 548 -7.49 -12.60 0.32
CA ASP A 548 -6.24 -13.18 -0.21
C ASP A 548 -5.65 -12.31 -1.32
N ARG A 549 -6.50 -11.69 -2.15
CA ARG A 549 -6.07 -10.75 -3.20
C ARG A 549 -5.43 -9.48 -2.63
N LEU A 550 -5.78 -9.13 -1.42
CA LEU A 550 -5.31 -7.94 -0.70
C LEU A 550 -4.23 -8.27 0.32
N THR A 551 -3.89 -9.53 0.50
CA THR A 551 -2.86 -9.96 1.44
C THR A 551 -1.47 -9.55 0.93
N VAL A 552 -0.67 -9.03 1.84
CA VAL A 552 0.72 -8.65 1.61
C VAL A 552 1.61 -9.74 2.23
N PRO A 553 2.60 -10.25 1.49
CA PRO A 553 3.47 -11.31 2.00
C PRO A 553 4.30 -10.81 3.20
N PRO A 554 4.57 -11.67 4.19
CA PRO A 554 5.33 -11.31 5.40
C PRO A 554 6.78 -10.90 5.07
N GLU A 555 7.33 -11.41 3.96
CA GLU A 555 8.69 -11.16 3.50
C GLU A 555 8.90 -9.71 3.07
N GLN A 556 7.86 -9.01 2.62
CA GLN A 556 7.96 -7.63 2.12
C GLN A 556 8.63 -6.69 3.12
N GLN A 557 8.31 -6.81 4.41
CA GLN A 557 8.96 -6.04 5.46
C GLN A 557 10.45 -6.37 5.56
N ALA A 558 10.78 -7.66 5.63
CA ALA A 558 12.16 -8.14 5.78
C ALA A 558 13.02 -7.76 4.58
N GLU A 559 12.47 -7.87 3.37
CA GLU A 559 13.16 -7.53 2.12
C GLU A 559 13.52 -6.04 2.04
N LEU A 560 12.60 -5.15 2.44
CA LEU A 560 12.85 -3.71 2.49
C LEU A 560 13.99 -3.38 3.48
N ILE A 561 13.98 -3.99 4.66
CA ILE A 561 15.02 -3.77 5.68
C ILE A 561 16.36 -4.38 5.25
N ALA A 562 16.35 -5.57 4.66
CA ALA A 562 17.55 -6.22 4.15
C ALA A 562 18.20 -5.39 3.04
N ALA A 563 17.42 -4.93 2.07
CA ALA A 563 17.90 -4.07 0.99
C ALA A 563 18.51 -2.76 1.52
N LEU A 564 17.87 -2.11 2.49
CA LEU A 564 18.43 -0.92 3.16
C LEU A 564 19.76 -1.23 3.84
N SER A 565 19.86 -2.38 4.50
CA SER A 565 21.08 -2.79 5.21
C SER A 565 22.25 -3.01 4.25
N VAL A 566 21.97 -3.55 3.05
CA VAL A 566 22.98 -3.70 1.99
C VAL A 566 23.45 -2.33 1.50
N VAL A 567 22.53 -1.42 1.18
CA VAL A 567 22.87 -0.05 0.76
C VAL A 567 23.74 0.65 1.81
N GLN A 568 23.37 0.57 3.09
CA GLN A 568 24.14 1.17 4.18
C GLN A 568 25.56 0.59 4.31
N ARG A 569 25.71 -0.72 4.10
CA ARG A 569 27.01 -1.39 4.13
C ARG A 569 27.91 -0.91 2.99
N GLU A 570 27.37 -0.85 1.76
CA GLU A 570 28.12 -0.38 0.61
C GLU A 570 28.45 1.11 0.71
N GLN A 571 27.56 1.95 1.24
CA GLN A 571 27.79 3.35 1.51
C GLN A 571 28.93 3.57 2.54
N ARG A 572 29.04 2.71 3.58
CA ARG A 572 30.16 2.77 4.54
C ARG A 572 31.50 2.39 3.91
N ARG A 573 31.49 1.50 2.92
CA ARG A 573 32.70 1.07 2.20
C ARG A 573 33.27 2.15 1.27
N THR A 574 32.38 2.96 0.69
CA THR A 574 32.77 4.06 -0.21
C THR A 574 33.22 5.31 0.54
N ARG A 575 33.01 5.41 1.87
CA ARG A 575 33.47 6.53 2.69
C ARG A 575 34.97 6.45 2.96
N PRO A 576 35.73 7.57 2.83
CA PRO A 576 37.15 7.61 3.16
C PRO A 576 37.40 7.18 4.62
N PRO A 577 38.55 6.59 4.92
CA PRO A 577 38.87 6.09 6.26
C PRO A 577 38.85 7.15 7.37
N ASP A 578 39.10 8.43 7.04
CA ASP A 578 39.13 9.55 8.01
C ASP A 578 37.74 9.98 8.50
N GLU A 579 36.67 9.64 7.80
CA GLU A 579 35.29 9.95 8.20
C GLU A 579 34.54 8.75 8.82
N ARG A 580 35.22 7.62 9.03
CA ARG A 580 34.57 6.47 9.67
C ARG A 580 34.43 6.75 11.16
N PRO A 581 33.20 6.69 11.73
CA PRO A 581 33.05 6.76 13.17
C PRO A 581 33.94 5.70 13.80
N LEU A 582 34.76 6.09 14.76
CA LEU A 582 35.51 5.15 15.61
C LEU A 582 34.48 4.24 16.26
N GLU A 583 34.27 3.06 15.68
CA GLU A 583 33.59 2.00 16.39
C GLU A 583 34.36 1.80 17.68
N ARG A 584 33.71 2.08 18.81
CA ARG A 584 34.24 1.68 20.12
C ARG A 584 34.49 0.19 20.03
N ARG A 585 35.73 -0.17 19.77
CA ARG A 585 36.21 -1.54 19.98
C ARG A 585 35.95 -1.82 21.47
N THR A 586 34.87 -2.49 21.77
CA THR A 586 34.74 -3.26 22.99
C THR A 586 35.75 -4.40 22.86
N GLY A 587 37.01 -4.02 22.93
CA GLY A 587 38.10 -4.95 23.10
C GLY A 587 37.97 -5.49 24.50
N GLN A 588 37.72 -6.76 24.62
CA GLN A 588 38.16 -7.55 25.75
C GLN A 588 39.68 -7.33 25.86
N GLY A 589 40.03 -6.32 26.63
CA GLY A 589 41.40 -6.13 27.10
C GLY A 589 41.69 -7.25 28.09
N THR A 590 42.36 -8.27 27.62
CA THR A 590 43.22 -9.11 28.48
C THR A 590 44.20 -8.20 29.19
N VAL A 591 43.95 -7.98 30.45
CA VAL A 591 44.87 -7.35 31.39
C VAL A 591 46.13 -8.21 31.42
N PRO A 592 47.35 -7.67 31.14
CA PRO A 592 48.59 -8.39 31.40
C PRO A 592 48.77 -8.53 32.92
N ARG A 593 48.85 -9.75 33.41
CA ARG A 593 49.33 -10.06 34.78
C ARG A 593 50.77 -9.57 34.90
N GLY A 594 51.00 -8.55 35.70
CA GLY A 594 52.28 -8.19 36.24
C GLY A 594 52.56 -9.03 37.51
N PRO A 595 53.84 -9.21 37.91
CA PRO A 595 54.24 -10.28 38.82
C PRO A 595 53.86 -10.05 40.29
N GLU A 596 53.51 -11.17 40.93
CA GLU A 596 53.27 -11.33 42.35
C GLU A 596 54.39 -10.74 43.22
N ARG A 597 54.05 -9.91 44.22
CA ARG A 597 54.79 -9.69 45.41
C ARG A 597 53.93 -10.05 46.61
N ALA A 598 54.53 -10.90 47.44
CA ALA A 598 54.01 -11.50 48.66
C ALA A 598 53.76 -10.46 49.77
N PRO A 599 53.05 -10.87 50.86
CA PRO A 599 52.43 -9.97 51.83
C PRO A 599 53.34 -9.59 52.96
N GLU A 600 53.31 -8.36 53.40
CA GLU A 600 53.76 -7.94 54.69
C GLU A 600 52.61 -7.52 55.61
N ARG A 601 52.62 -8.10 56.76
CA ARG A 601 51.72 -7.91 57.89
C ARG A 601 51.98 -6.57 58.58
N ASP A 602 50.99 -6.18 59.32
CA ASP A 602 50.92 -5.53 60.62
C ASP A 602 50.38 -4.08 60.67
N ALA A 603 49.46 -4.04 61.54
CA ALA A 603 49.14 -3.17 62.68
C ALA A 603 47.93 -2.26 62.46
N ALA A 604 46.82 -2.65 62.96
CA ALA A 604 46.19 -2.29 64.23
C ALA A 604 46.12 -0.79 64.57
N CYS A 605 44.87 -0.30 64.58
CA CYS A 605 44.26 0.58 65.59
C CYS A 605 42.99 1.15 64.96
N GLY A 606 41.81 0.98 65.43
CA GLY A 606 41.26 1.04 66.77
C GLY A 606 40.30 2.17 66.88
N CYS A 607 39.12 1.84 67.36
CA CYS A 607 38.08 2.71 67.93
C CYS A 607 36.91 3.13 67.02
N ARG A 608 35.84 2.42 67.30
CA ARG A 608 34.67 2.70 68.17
C ARG A 608 33.62 3.62 67.55
N THR A 609 32.54 2.96 67.23
CA THR A 609 31.19 2.96 67.86
C THR A 609 30.47 4.28 67.98
N VAL A 610 29.20 4.13 67.67
CA VAL A 610 27.96 4.71 68.17
C VAL A 610 27.22 5.29 67.00
N GLY A 611 26.12 4.80 66.53
CA GLY A 611 24.90 4.31 67.20
C GLY A 611 23.77 5.23 66.93
N ARG A 612 22.62 4.68 66.62
CA ARG A 612 21.25 5.24 66.61
C ARG A 612 20.76 5.81 65.28
N GLU A 613 19.84 5.08 64.69
CA GLU A 613 18.40 4.96 64.96
C GLU A 613 17.59 6.22 64.63
N ALA A 614 16.50 5.95 63.98
CA ALA A 614 15.21 6.65 63.91
C ALA A 614 15.16 7.69 62.78
N GLY A 615 14.19 7.73 61.98
CA GLY A 615 12.85 7.18 61.97
C GLY A 615 12.03 7.92 60.94
N CYS A 616 11.14 7.20 60.38
CA CYS A 616 9.78 7.56 59.94
C CYS A 616 9.43 9.01 59.62
N GLY A 617 8.79 9.20 58.50
CA GLY A 617 7.95 10.35 58.31
C GLY A 617 7.34 10.51 56.92
N HIS A 618 6.38 9.69 56.58
CA HIS A 618 5.28 10.16 55.69
C HIS A 618 4.47 11.25 56.41
N PRO A 619 3.89 12.17 55.70
CA PRO A 619 2.43 12.13 55.62
C PRO A 619 1.87 12.40 54.22
N ALA A 620 0.85 11.67 53.87
CA ALA A 620 -0.32 12.07 53.15
C ALA A 620 -1.39 12.34 54.23
N PRO A 621 -2.61 12.75 53.86
CA PRO A 621 -3.11 13.79 52.96
C PRO A 621 -4.06 14.75 53.70
N ASP A 622 -4.44 15.82 53.13
CA ASP A 622 -5.69 16.49 53.55
C ASP A 622 -6.61 16.85 52.39
N ARG A 623 -7.82 16.37 52.61
CA ARG A 623 -9.06 16.66 51.92
C ARG A 623 -9.51 18.10 52.23
N GLU A 624 -10.26 18.59 51.31
CA GLU A 624 -11.53 19.38 51.43
C GLU A 624 -11.56 20.40 50.31
N THR A 625 -12.53 20.57 49.59
CA THR A 625 -13.96 20.72 49.47
C THR A 625 -14.21 21.27 48.06
N GLY A 626 -14.98 20.71 47.20
CA GLY A 626 -16.43 20.81 47.18
C GLY A 626 -16.90 22.05 46.45
N ARG A 627 -17.34 21.92 45.19
CA ARG A 627 -18.49 22.62 44.65
C ARG A 627 -18.93 22.03 43.30
N GLU A 628 -20.04 21.37 43.38
CA GLU A 628 -20.97 21.12 42.28
C GLU A 628 -21.28 22.40 41.52
N MET A 629 -21.41 22.32 40.22
CA MET A 629 -22.44 23.07 39.50
C MET A 629 -22.89 22.30 38.27
N GLU A 630 -24.09 21.79 38.35
CA GLU A 630 -25.00 21.41 37.29
C GLU A 630 -25.14 22.54 36.28
N CYS A 631 -25.21 22.18 35.01
CA CYS A 631 -26.08 22.79 34.00
C CYS A 631 -25.80 22.01 32.70
N GLY A 632 -26.69 21.37 32.00
CA GLY A 632 -28.09 21.50 31.83
C GLY A 632 -28.41 20.78 30.54
N ARG A 633 -29.24 19.73 30.61
CA ARG A 633 -29.97 19.18 29.46
C ARG A 633 -30.83 20.27 28.83
N ARG A 634 -30.89 20.27 27.52
CA ARG A 634 -31.90 20.69 26.52
C ARG A 634 -31.11 21.14 25.28
N VAL A 635 -31.34 20.62 24.07
CA VAL A 635 -32.54 20.74 23.25
C VAL A 635 -32.47 19.61 22.20
N ALA A 636 -33.40 18.70 22.26
CA ALA A 636 -33.96 18.02 21.13
C ALA A 636 -35.12 18.88 20.61
N ASP A 637 -35.51 18.67 19.36
CA ASP A 637 -36.64 19.24 18.64
C ASP A 637 -36.44 20.64 18.02
N ARG A 638 -36.13 20.61 16.70
CA ARG A 638 -36.85 21.37 15.66
C ARG A 638 -36.19 21.20 14.31
N CYS A 639 -36.83 20.46 13.44
CA CYS A 639 -37.08 20.79 12.05
C CYS A 639 -37.64 19.56 11.33
N GLU A 640 -38.88 19.24 11.60
CA GLU A 640 -39.82 18.84 10.57
C GLU A 640 -40.58 20.08 10.16
N ARG A 641 -40.62 20.36 8.90
CA ARG A 641 -41.65 21.02 8.05
C ARG A 641 -41.05 22.02 7.08
N GLU A 642 -41.63 21.90 5.91
CA GLU A 642 -41.57 22.74 4.72
C GLU A 642 -40.54 22.22 3.70
N GLY A 643 -40.91 21.80 2.55
CA GLY A 643 -42.16 21.91 1.82
C GLY A 643 -41.83 21.51 0.37
N ALA A 644 -42.67 20.69 -0.16
CA ALA A 644 -42.81 20.50 -1.59
C ALA A 644 -43.10 21.86 -2.24
N VAL A 645 -42.61 22.06 -3.46
CA VAL A 645 -43.31 22.53 -4.65
C VAL A 645 -42.32 23.03 -5.73
N THR A 646 -42.45 22.40 -6.90
CA THR A 646 -42.24 22.90 -8.28
C THR A 646 -40.83 23.22 -8.79
N GLY A 647 -40.58 22.60 -9.96
CA GLY A 647 -39.72 23.06 -11.01
C GLY A 647 -39.00 21.90 -11.70
#